data_f09c533219fecb1e2acfb5d241bc6cd9
#
_entry.id   f09c533219fecb1e2acfb5d241bc6cd9
#
_cell.length_a   1.000
_cell.length_b   1.000
_cell.length_c   1.000
_cell.angle_alpha   90.00
_cell.angle_beta   90.00
_cell.angle_gamma   90.00
#
_symmetry.space_group_name_H-M   'P 1'
#
loop_
_entity.id
_entity.type
_entity.pdbx_description
1 polymer ?
#
loop_
_entity_poly.entity_id
_entity_poly.type
_entity_poly.pdbx_seq_one_letter_code
_entity_poly.pdbx_strand_id
1 'polypeptide(L)'
;MSLAMSAQPGIIQTRPANDPAGKLLTMEETILSLELSPTNLNCRWIDDSHIAMQKDGRWIKYAISTGDTCKFTPQPKYPHAYSKSHNLYLRTKEGEDIAIATSDDSNVTFGTSVSRNEFGISGGTFISPDKSRIAFYRKDESKVTSYSLVNITTRTGSPNDIKYPMAGMDSEIIDLYVYEIASGKTTHIKVDDFSNERYLTNITWSPDNTKIFIQILDRSQKHMKLNMYDALTGEYIKTILTEDNEKYVEPLDPLYFIKGQNDIFIYRTANRDGYRSLYLCDTDGNISRITTAQADISYLNNDGKYIYYTSAEISPIENHFFRIKIKNLKKHSFDKPERLTVEAGWHNIALSPDCQHYIDSYSSLAVPGITDLRTSDGKLVRNLLTAEDPTLDYSYSEISLGTVRSADGKYDNYYRLIKPKDFDPSKKYPVILYVYGGPHSQMVRNTFMGQLRRWEVYMAQRGYLVYVQDNRGTLNRGLEFEQAIHRQCGQAEMADQMEGIKMLMDLPYVDKDRIGVHGWSYGGFMTTSLITNYPDIFKVAVAGGPVIDWKWYEVMYGERYMDHPDANPEGYAKTSLINKAKDLKGKLLICQGVIDPVVVWQHCLNFVQECIRHNVQVDFFPYPCAEHNMRGQERVHLHDKITMYFEDYL
;
A
#
# COMPACT_ATOMS: atom_id res chain seq x y z
N MET A 1 -7.29 -49.21 -4.61
CA MET A 1 -7.17 -48.63 -3.28
C MET A 1 -6.94 -47.15 -3.47
N SER A 2 -7.99 -46.35 -3.32
CA SER A 2 -7.91 -44.86 -3.34
C SER A 2 -7.28 -44.43 -2.02
N LEU A 3 -6.02 -44.00 -2.06
CA LEU A 3 -5.41 -43.27 -0.96
C LEU A 3 -6.17 -41.95 -0.84
N ALA A 4 -7.01 -41.84 0.18
CA ALA A 4 -7.57 -40.57 0.59
C ALA A 4 -6.39 -39.64 0.93
N MET A 5 -6.08 -38.69 0.04
CA MET A 5 -5.22 -37.56 0.38
C MET A 5 -5.88 -36.87 1.57
N SER A 6 -5.26 -36.91 2.74
CA SER A 6 -5.68 -36.11 3.87
C SER A 6 -5.60 -34.65 3.42
N ALA A 7 -6.75 -33.97 3.34
CA ALA A 7 -6.80 -32.56 3.05
C ALA A 7 -5.89 -31.82 4.04
N GLN A 8 -4.99 -30.97 3.55
CA GLN A 8 -4.20 -30.09 4.41
C GLN A 8 -5.16 -29.27 5.28
N PRO A 9 -4.94 -29.20 6.60
CA PRO A 9 -5.78 -28.38 7.45
C PRO A 9 -5.72 -26.91 6.99
N GLY A 10 -6.86 -26.27 6.88
CA GLY A 10 -6.98 -24.85 6.56
C GLY A 10 -7.03 -24.45 5.07
N ILE A 11 -6.90 -25.40 4.11
CA ILE A 11 -7.08 -25.05 2.68
C ILE A 11 -8.54 -24.65 2.41
N ILE A 12 -8.73 -23.48 1.81
CA ILE A 12 -10.04 -22.93 1.45
C ILE A 12 -10.28 -22.92 -0.08
N GLN A 13 -9.20 -22.86 -0.87
CA GLN A 13 -9.29 -22.83 -2.33
C GLN A 13 -7.99 -23.36 -2.94
N THR A 14 -8.10 -24.08 -4.08
CA THR A 14 -6.94 -24.61 -4.82
C THR A 14 -7.12 -24.34 -6.32
N ARG A 15 -6.06 -23.85 -6.95
CA ARG A 15 -5.88 -23.88 -8.40
C ARG A 15 -4.97 -25.09 -8.72
N PRO A 16 -5.42 -26.06 -9.50
CA PRO A 16 -4.60 -27.22 -9.85
C PRO A 16 -3.40 -26.80 -10.70
N ALA A 17 -2.35 -27.64 -10.67
CA ALA A 17 -1.25 -27.54 -11.63
C ALA A 17 -1.78 -27.71 -13.06
N ASN A 18 -1.14 -27.07 -14.02
CA ASN A 18 -1.37 -27.31 -15.43
C ASN A 18 -0.36 -28.35 -15.99
N ASP A 19 -0.24 -28.47 -17.31
CA ASP A 19 0.59 -29.48 -17.97
C ASP A 19 2.05 -29.46 -17.45
N PRO A 20 2.53 -30.51 -16.80
CA PRO A 20 3.92 -30.57 -16.29
C PRO A 20 4.97 -30.61 -17.41
N ALA A 21 4.58 -30.95 -18.66
CA ALA A 21 5.43 -30.89 -19.85
C ALA A 21 5.48 -29.49 -20.49
N GLY A 22 4.71 -28.52 -19.96
CA GLY A 22 4.71 -27.15 -20.42
C GLY A 22 6.08 -26.48 -20.27
N LYS A 23 6.22 -25.32 -20.93
CA LYS A 23 7.44 -24.50 -20.92
C LYS A 23 7.80 -24.07 -19.50
N LEU A 24 9.09 -24.09 -19.17
CA LEU A 24 9.60 -23.51 -17.92
C LEU A 24 9.89 -22.02 -18.09
N LEU A 25 9.73 -21.28 -17.01
CA LEU A 25 10.06 -19.85 -16.97
C LEU A 25 11.58 -19.65 -17.02
N THR A 26 12.03 -18.73 -17.85
CA THR A 26 13.38 -18.13 -17.72
C THR A 26 13.34 -17.01 -16.69
N MET A 27 14.49 -16.58 -16.18
CA MET A 27 14.54 -15.46 -15.24
C MET A 27 14.08 -14.16 -15.91
N GLU A 28 14.47 -13.92 -17.15
CA GLU A 28 14.03 -12.75 -17.91
C GLU A 28 12.51 -12.71 -18.11
N GLU A 29 11.89 -13.82 -18.51
CA GLU A 29 10.43 -13.93 -18.62
C GLU A 29 9.77 -13.71 -17.25
N THR A 30 10.32 -14.27 -16.20
CA THR A 30 9.84 -14.11 -14.83
C THR A 30 9.78 -12.65 -14.40
N ILE A 31 10.76 -11.85 -14.77
CA ILE A 31 10.92 -10.49 -14.28
C ILE A 31 10.42 -9.43 -15.27
N LEU A 32 10.66 -9.60 -16.57
CA LEU A 32 10.45 -8.56 -17.57
C LEU A 32 9.22 -8.79 -18.46
N SER A 33 8.75 -10.05 -18.64
CA SER A 33 7.67 -10.32 -19.57
C SER A 33 6.33 -9.80 -19.05
N LEU A 34 5.65 -9.02 -19.88
CA LEU A 34 4.25 -8.61 -19.68
C LEU A 34 3.26 -9.69 -20.17
N GLU A 35 3.68 -10.56 -21.08
CA GLU A 35 2.85 -11.61 -21.69
C GLU A 35 2.36 -12.65 -20.66
N LEU A 36 3.10 -12.82 -19.56
CA LEU A 36 2.72 -13.71 -18.45
C LEU A 36 1.69 -13.08 -17.49
N SER A 37 1.23 -11.89 -17.77
CA SER A 37 0.15 -11.25 -17.03
C SER A 37 -1.14 -11.31 -17.85
N PRO A 38 -2.29 -11.61 -17.24
CA PRO A 38 -3.55 -11.53 -17.94
C PRO A 38 -3.75 -10.17 -18.60
N THR A 39 -4.34 -10.16 -19.76
CA THR A 39 -4.71 -8.90 -20.42
C THR A 39 -5.62 -8.10 -19.49
N ASN A 40 -5.28 -6.83 -19.31
CA ASN A 40 -6.05 -5.89 -18.50
C ASN A 40 -6.54 -4.74 -19.39
N LEU A 41 -7.81 -4.36 -19.24
CA LEU A 41 -8.38 -3.23 -19.92
C LEU A 41 -8.14 -1.94 -19.11
N ASN A 42 -7.17 -1.14 -19.52
CA ASN A 42 -6.98 0.18 -18.94
C ASN A 42 -8.11 1.10 -19.43
N CYS A 43 -9.07 1.38 -18.56
CA CYS A 43 -10.23 2.20 -18.87
C CYS A 43 -10.56 3.17 -17.73
N ARG A 44 -11.13 4.34 -18.09
CA ARG A 44 -11.57 5.38 -17.16
C ARG A 44 -12.75 6.15 -17.72
N TRP A 45 -13.61 6.63 -16.86
CA TRP A 45 -14.71 7.51 -17.26
C TRP A 45 -14.18 8.85 -17.78
N ILE A 46 -14.74 9.30 -18.91
CA ILE A 46 -14.55 10.65 -19.48
C ILE A 46 -15.68 11.56 -18.98
N ASP A 47 -16.89 11.06 -19.08
CA ASP A 47 -18.15 11.67 -18.66
C ASP A 47 -19.17 10.59 -18.30
N ASP A 48 -20.43 10.96 -18.04
CA ASP A 48 -21.51 10.04 -17.67
C ASP A 48 -21.86 8.99 -18.73
N SER A 49 -21.45 9.23 -19.98
CA SER A 49 -21.86 8.45 -21.15
C SER A 49 -20.70 7.80 -21.90
N HIS A 50 -19.46 8.11 -21.52
CA HIS A 50 -18.28 7.66 -22.25
C HIS A 50 -17.13 7.21 -21.36
N ILE A 51 -16.43 6.20 -21.85
CA ILE A 51 -15.22 5.65 -21.25
C ILE A 51 -14.04 5.89 -22.19
N ALA A 52 -12.91 6.35 -21.70
CA ALA A 52 -11.63 6.23 -22.38
C ALA A 52 -11.07 4.83 -22.13
N MET A 53 -10.73 4.12 -23.18
CA MET A 53 -10.12 2.79 -23.10
C MET A 53 -8.81 2.77 -23.89
N GLN A 54 -7.81 2.05 -23.41
CA GLN A 54 -6.57 1.83 -24.13
C GLN A 54 -6.66 0.52 -24.91
N LYS A 55 -6.55 0.60 -26.23
CA LYS A 55 -6.52 -0.54 -27.15
C LYS A 55 -5.33 -0.40 -28.09
N ASP A 56 -4.52 -1.45 -28.18
CA ASP A 56 -3.31 -1.47 -29.03
C ASP A 56 -2.40 -0.23 -28.81
N GLY A 57 -2.21 0.15 -27.54
CA GLY A 57 -1.40 1.30 -27.15
C GLY A 57 -2.02 2.69 -27.44
N ARG A 58 -3.25 2.74 -27.96
CA ARG A 58 -3.95 3.99 -28.33
C ARG A 58 -5.18 4.18 -27.46
N TRP A 59 -5.44 5.44 -27.10
CA TRP A 59 -6.68 5.79 -26.43
C TRP A 59 -7.84 5.92 -27.42
N ILE A 60 -8.93 5.26 -27.10
CA ILE A 60 -10.22 5.37 -27.80
C ILE A 60 -11.30 5.83 -26.83
N LYS A 61 -12.25 6.59 -27.32
CA LYS A 61 -13.48 6.95 -26.62
C LYS A 61 -14.55 5.94 -26.98
N TYR A 62 -15.19 5.36 -25.99
CA TYR A 62 -16.23 4.34 -26.11
C TYR A 62 -17.55 4.88 -25.54
N ALA A 63 -18.62 4.86 -26.34
CA ALA A 63 -19.96 5.25 -25.94
C ALA A 63 -20.66 4.07 -25.27
N ILE A 64 -21.09 4.23 -23.99
CA ILE A 64 -21.68 3.11 -23.23
C ILE A 64 -23.01 2.62 -23.77
N SER A 65 -23.83 3.51 -24.36
CA SER A 65 -25.17 3.18 -24.89
C SER A 65 -25.13 2.39 -26.21
N THR A 66 -24.26 2.76 -27.14
CA THR A 66 -24.20 2.14 -28.49
C THR A 66 -23.05 1.15 -28.63
N GLY A 67 -21.95 1.33 -27.88
CA GLY A 67 -20.71 0.59 -28.05
C GLY A 67 -19.81 1.15 -29.16
N ASP A 68 -20.16 2.30 -29.75
CA ASP A 68 -19.35 2.95 -30.75
C ASP A 68 -18.03 3.45 -30.19
N THR A 69 -17.00 3.38 -31.05
CA THR A 69 -15.65 3.83 -30.66
C THR A 69 -15.13 4.89 -31.63
N CYS A 70 -14.41 5.86 -31.10
CA CYS A 70 -13.67 6.81 -31.91
C CYS A 70 -12.32 7.15 -31.25
N LYS A 71 -11.40 7.75 -32.02
CA LYS A 71 -10.10 8.20 -31.49
C LYS A 71 -10.31 9.18 -30.34
N PHE A 72 -9.54 9.03 -29.27
CA PHE A 72 -9.55 9.91 -28.12
C PHE A 72 -8.15 10.45 -27.83
N THR A 73 -8.08 11.76 -27.62
CA THR A 73 -6.87 12.42 -27.14
C THR A 73 -7.20 13.06 -25.79
N PRO A 74 -6.61 12.57 -24.68
CA PRO A 74 -6.80 13.19 -23.39
C PRO A 74 -6.46 14.68 -23.43
N GLN A 75 -7.36 15.52 -22.93
CA GLN A 75 -7.13 16.96 -22.85
C GLN A 75 -6.51 17.31 -21.50
N PRO A 76 -5.58 18.28 -21.45
CA PRO A 76 -5.07 18.81 -20.21
C PRO A 76 -6.22 19.38 -19.36
N LYS A 77 -6.15 19.16 -18.04
CA LYS A 77 -7.10 19.77 -17.09
C LYS A 77 -6.57 21.14 -16.66
N TYR A 78 -7.42 22.15 -16.70
CA TYR A 78 -7.11 23.50 -16.25
C TYR A 78 -8.04 23.92 -15.09
N PRO A 79 -7.56 24.75 -14.14
CA PRO A 79 -6.18 25.23 -13.98
C PRO A 79 -5.20 24.09 -13.72
N HIS A 80 -3.94 24.24 -14.13
CA HIS A 80 -2.88 23.25 -13.89
C HIS A 80 -1.76 23.88 -13.08
N ALA A 81 -1.71 23.55 -11.78
CA ALA A 81 -0.62 23.95 -10.90
C ALA A 81 0.45 22.85 -10.88
N TYR A 82 1.72 23.24 -10.91
CA TYR A 82 2.84 22.30 -10.87
C TYR A 82 4.07 22.92 -10.19
N SER A 83 4.85 22.09 -9.54
CA SER A 83 6.10 22.50 -8.89
C SER A 83 7.28 22.33 -9.83
N LYS A 84 8.18 23.32 -9.85
CA LYS A 84 9.43 23.28 -10.59
C LYS A 84 10.52 23.99 -9.79
N SER A 85 11.66 23.29 -9.56
CA SER A 85 12.77 23.84 -8.78
C SER A 85 12.31 24.46 -7.45
N HIS A 86 11.55 23.69 -6.65
CA HIS A 86 10.92 24.03 -5.37
C HIS A 86 9.84 25.11 -5.40
N ASN A 87 9.65 25.84 -6.50
CA ASN A 87 8.65 26.87 -6.65
C ASN A 87 7.36 26.34 -7.31
N LEU A 88 6.21 27.01 -7.03
CA LEU A 88 4.90 26.63 -7.55
C LEU A 88 4.45 27.60 -8.66
N TYR A 89 4.01 27.03 -9.77
CA TYR A 89 3.52 27.74 -10.95
C TYR A 89 2.11 27.29 -11.33
N LEU A 90 1.35 28.23 -11.92
CA LEU A 90 0.07 27.97 -12.58
C LEU A 90 0.29 28.06 -14.10
N ARG A 91 -0.04 27.02 -14.84
CA ARG A 91 -0.13 27.05 -16.29
C ARG A 91 -1.54 27.45 -16.73
N THR A 92 -1.62 28.53 -17.50
CA THR A 92 -2.88 29.02 -18.08
C THR A 92 -3.27 28.16 -19.30
N LYS A 93 -4.50 28.34 -19.80
CA LYS A 93 -4.95 27.68 -21.03
C LYS A 93 -4.16 28.15 -22.26
N GLU A 94 -3.67 29.35 -22.22
CA GLU A 94 -2.85 29.99 -23.27
C GLU A 94 -1.40 29.47 -23.26
N GLY A 95 -1.00 28.71 -22.20
CA GLY A 95 0.32 28.12 -22.06
C GLY A 95 1.33 28.97 -21.31
N GLU A 96 0.88 30.08 -20.70
CA GLU A 96 1.71 30.94 -19.86
C GLU A 96 1.89 30.33 -18.46
N ASP A 97 3.07 30.53 -17.85
CA ASP A 97 3.37 30.14 -16.50
C ASP A 97 3.38 31.36 -15.56
N ILE A 98 2.47 31.35 -14.61
CA ILE A 98 2.34 32.37 -13.57
C ILE A 98 2.95 31.80 -12.29
N ALA A 99 3.92 32.51 -11.69
CA ALA A 99 4.47 32.12 -10.39
C ALA A 99 3.42 32.35 -9.28
N ILE A 100 3.05 31.30 -8.56
CA ILE A 100 2.12 31.34 -7.41
C ILE A 100 2.91 31.61 -6.12
N ALA A 101 3.98 30.84 -5.90
CA ALA A 101 4.81 30.95 -4.70
C ALA A 101 6.26 30.59 -5.04
N THR A 102 7.19 31.43 -4.57
CA THR A 102 8.62 31.30 -4.84
C THR A 102 9.44 31.53 -3.56
N SER A 103 10.61 30.91 -3.48
CA SER A 103 11.61 31.12 -2.44
C SER A 103 13.01 31.04 -3.04
N ASP A 104 13.94 31.80 -2.49
CA ASP A 104 15.37 31.68 -2.78
C ASP A 104 16.04 30.59 -1.93
N ASP A 105 15.37 30.14 -0.86
CA ASP A 105 15.82 29.04 0.00
C ASP A 105 15.37 27.70 -0.59
N SER A 106 16.34 26.86 -1.00
CA SER A 106 16.08 25.55 -1.56
C SER A 106 15.50 24.54 -0.56
N ASN A 107 15.56 24.83 0.75
CA ASN A 107 14.91 24.00 1.77
C ASN A 107 13.40 24.26 1.87
N VAL A 108 12.89 25.33 1.23
CA VAL A 108 11.47 25.66 1.20
C VAL A 108 10.90 25.26 -0.14
N THR A 109 9.88 24.40 -0.13
CA THR A 109 9.20 23.91 -1.34
C THR A 109 7.71 24.23 -1.31
N PHE A 110 7.09 24.45 -2.47
CA PHE A 110 5.68 24.76 -2.59
C PHE A 110 4.97 23.79 -3.54
N GLY A 111 3.74 23.40 -3.15
CA GLY A 111 2.86 22.57 -3.97
C GLY A 111 3.34 21.16 -4.21
N THR A 112 4.38 20.72 -3.51
CA THR A 112 4.84 19.32 -3.50
C THR A 112 4.11 18.52 -2.44
N SER A 113 4.09 17.19 -2.58
CA SER A 113 3.62 16.30 -1.53
C SER A 113 4.47 16.46 -0.27
N VAL A 114 3.85 16.28 0.88
CA VAL A 114 4.48 16.41 2.21
C VAL A 114 4.39 15.09 2.97
N SER A 115 5.01 15.04 4.15
CA SER A 115 4.94 13.91 5.09
C SER A 115 5.26 12.56 4.43
N ARG A 116 6.18 12.57 3.46
CA ARG A 116 6.64 11.41 2.68
C ARG A 116 5.50 10.57 2.09
N ASN A 117 4.39 11.22 1.73
CA ASN A 117 3.14 10.60 1.22
C ASN A 117 2.40 9.72 2.25
N GLU A 118 2.69 9.85 3.53
CA GLU A 118 1.91 9.21 4.58
C GLU A 118 0.52 9.86 4.75
N PHE A 119 -0.35 9.28 5.56
CA PHE A 119 -1.69 9.81 5.91
C PHE A 119 -2.62 10.04 4.71
N GLY A 120 -2.50 9.25 3.64
CA GLY A 120 -3.29 9.42 2.41
C GLY A 120 -2.88 10.63 1.56
N ILE A 121 -1.79 11.32 1.91
CA ILE A 121 -1.29 12.46 1.15
C ILE A 121 -0.67 11.95 -0.16
N SER A 122 -1.18 12.42 -1.31
CA SER A 122 -0.69 12.02 -2.65
C SER A 122 -0.29 13.19 -3.53
N GLY A 123 -0.41 14.43 -3.03
CA GLY A 123 -0.06 15.64 -3.76
C GLY A 123 0.01 16.85 -2.84
N GLY A 124 0.39 18.00 -3.38
CA GLY A 124 0.58 19.24 -2.61
C GLY A 124 -0.25 20.41 -3.08
N THR A 125 -1.17 20.21 -4.05
CA THR A 125 -2.09 21.25 -4.55
C THR A 125 -3.52 20.73 -4.59
N PHE A 126 -4.48 21.58 -4.18
CA PHE A 126 -5.89 21.23 -4.03
C PHE A 126 -6.74 22.33 -4.70
N ILE A 127 -7.28 22.02 -5.87
CA ILE A 127 -8.07 22.98 -6.65
C ILE A 127 -9.49 23.05 -6.08
N SER A 128 -10.02 24.25 -5.89
CA SER A 128 -11.42 24.47 -5.45
C SER A 128 -12.42 23.88 -6.45
N PRO A 129 -13.62 23.45 -6.03
CA PRO A 129 -14.64 22.89 -6.92
C PRO A 129 -14.99 23.80 -8.11
N ASP A 130 -15.07 25.11 -7.92
CA ASP A 130 -15.32 26.12 -8.98
C ASP A 130 -14.07 26.47 -9.81
N LYS A 131 -12.90 25.93 -9.44
CA LYS A 131 -11.60 26.16 -10.08
C LYS A 131 -11.10 27.61 -10.01
N SER A 132 -11.62 28.42 -9.09
CA SER A 132 -11.21 29.80 -8.89
C SER A 132 -10.00 29.96 -7.97
N ARG A 133 -9.69 28.93 -7.17
CA ARG A 133 -8.63 28.94 -6.15
C ARG A 133 -7.84 27.64 -6.12
N ILE A 134 -6.63 27.74 -5.57
CA ILE A 134 -5.72 26.60 -5.38
C ILE A 134 -5.20 26.69 -3.95
N ALA A 135 -5.54 25.70 -3.11
CA ALA A 135 -4.84 25.50 -1.85
C ALA A 135 -3.56 24.71 -2.12
N PHE A 136 -2.47 25.03 -1.42
CA PHE A 136 -1.18 24.39 -1.62
C PHE A 136 -0.35 24.37 -0.35
N TYR A 137 0.47 23.34 -0.20
CA TYR A 137 1.42 23.24 0.88
C TYR A 137 2.66 24.12 0.63
N ARG A 138 3.14 24.75 1.71
CA ARG A 138 4.52 25.20 1.89
C ARG A 138 5.19 24.22 2.84
N LYS A 139 6.28 23.63 2.40
CA LYS A 139 7.09 22.72 3.20
C LYS A 139 8.45 23.36 3.48
N ASP A 140 8.85 23.39 4.75
CA ASP A 140 10.14 23.88 5.21
C ASP A 140 10.95 22.75 5.85
N GLU A 141 12.02 22.35 5.19
CA GLU A 141 12.94 21.27 5.61
C GLU A 141 14.29 21.83 6.10
N SER A 142 14.38 23.14 6.47
CA SER A 142 15.64 23.77 6.87
C SER A 142 16.29 23.10 8.07
N LYS A 143 15.49 22.55 9.01
CA LYS A 143 15.96 21.82 10.19
C LYS A 143 16.14 20.33 9.97
N VAL A 144 15.57 19.78 8.89
CA VAL A 144 15.66 18.35 8.61
C VAL A 144 17.08 17.97 8.23
N THR A 145 17.58 16.89 8.86
CA THR A 145 18.92 16.36 8.60
C THR A 145 19.10 16.02 7.11
N SER A 146 20.23 16.47 6.56
CA SER A 146 20.69 16.04 5.25
C SER A 146 21.40 14.70 5.35
N TYR A 147 21.02 13.74 4.52
CA TYR A 147 21.65 12.45 4.39
C TYR A 147 22.31 12.36 3.00
N SER A 148 23.61 12.09 2.97
CA SER A 148 24.40 12.04 1.72
C SER A 148 24.34 10.67 1.08
N LEU A 149 23.79 10.61 -0.13
CA LEU A 149 23.93 9.48 -1.05
C LEU A 149 25.08 9.78 -2.02
N VAL A 150 25.78 8.76 -2.50
CA VAL A 150 26.94 8.97 -3.37
C VAL A 150 26.61 8.58 -4.81
N ASN A 151 26.64 9.56 -5.71
CA ASN A 151 26.57 9.32 -7.14
C ASN A 151 27.96 8.95 -7.68
N ILE A 152 28.15 7.68 -8.01
CA ILE A 152 29.42 7.15 -8.52
C ILE A 152 29.57 7.30 -10.06
N THR A 153 28.57 7.80 -10.76
CA THR A 153 28.61 7.94 -12.22
C THR A 153 29.46 9.16 -12.68
N THR A 154 29.78 10.05 -11.76
CA THR A 154 30.70 11.17 -12.00
C THR A 154 32.15 10.72 -11.78
N ARG A 155 33.09 11.41 -12.41
CA ARG A 155 34.53 11.02 -12.40
C ARG A 155 35.12 10.94 -10.97
N THR A 156 34.68 11.81 -10.06
CA THR A 156 35.24 11.91 -8.70
C THR A 156 34.29 11.39 -7.62
N GLY A 157 33.11 10.89 -8.04
CA GLY A 157 31.96 10.75 -7.14
C GLY A 157 31.42 12.12 -6.74
N SER A 158 30.12 12.23 -6.52
CA SER A 158 29.51 13.46 -6.01
C SER A 158 28.43 13.13 -4.99
N PRO A 159 28.27 13.95 -3.93
CA PRO A 159 27.16 13.78 -3.01
C PRO A 159 25.84 14.08 -3.74
N ASN A 160 24.81 13.34 -3.36
CA ASN A 160 23.43 13.61 -3.69
C ASN A 160 22.66 13.63 -2.36
N ASP A 161 22.58 14.81 -1.76
CA ASP A 161 22.00 14.98 -0.43
C ASP A 161 20.47 14.96 -0.51
N ILE A 162 19.88 14.18 0.37
CA ILE A 162 18.44 14.13 0.55
C ILE A 162 18.06 14.61 1.96
N LYS A 163 16.92 15.22 2.11
CA LYS A 163 16.34 15.50 3.43
C LYS A 163 15.71 14.22 3.97
N TYR A 164 16.21 13.76 5.13
CA TYR A 164 15.77 12.52 5.73
C TYR A 164 15.54 12.69 7.24
N PRO A 165 14.28 12.92 7.67
CA PRO A 165 13.94 13.10 9.08
C PRO A 165 13.88 11.72 9.73
N MET A 166 14.90 11.34 10.51
CA MET A 166 14.91 10.08 11.25
C MET A 166 14.05 10.19 12.51
N ALA A 167 13.51 9.06 12.98
CA ALA A 167 12.74 8.98 14.22
C ALA A 167 13.51 9.63 15.40
N GLY A 168 12.82 10.50 16.13
CA GLY A 168 13.40 11.26 17.23
C GLY A 168 14.16 12.53 16.84
N MET A 169 14.30 12.84 15.54
CA MET A 169 14.98 14.03 15.03
C MET A 169 13.99 15.10 14.56
N ASP A 170 14.50 16.29 14.20
CA ASP A 170 13.69 17.37 13.63
C ASP A 170 12.99 16.92 12.34
N SER A 171 11.72 17.27 12.22
CA SER A 171 10.87 16.99 11.05
C SER A 171 10.62 18.25 10.23
N GLU A 172 9.95 18.09 9.11
CA GLU A 172 9.49 19.16 8.25
C GLU A 172 8.41 20.01 8.94
N ILE A 173 8.33 21.28 8.58
CA ILE A 173 7.28 22.21 9.02
C ILE A 173 6.38 22.50 7.82
N ILE A 174 5.07 22.27 7.99
CA ILE A 174 4.09 22.39 6.92
C ILE A 174 3.11 23.51 7.24
N ASP A 175 2.93 24.41 6.24
CA ASP A 175 1.89 25.41 6.22
C ASP A 175 0.97 25.19 5.02
N LEU A 176 -0.27 25.70 5.09
CA LEU A 176 -1.23 25.69 4.00
C LEU A 176 -1.57 27.11 3.57
N TYR A 177 -1.56 27.36 2.27
CA TYR A 177 -1.92 28.63 1.65
C TYR A 177 -3.01 28.44 0.61
N VAL A 178 -3.78 29.50 0.35
CA VAL A 178 -4.79 29.57 -0.71
C VAL A 178 -4.42 30.69 -1.67
N TYR A 179 -4.27 30.37 -2.93
CA TYR A 179 -4.07 31.32 -4.03
C TYR A 179 -5.39 31.53 -4.78
N GLU A 180 -5.81 32.80 -4.92
CA GLU A 180 -6.96 33.20 -5.73
C GLU A 180 -6.50 33.58 -7.14
N ILE A 181 -6.96 32.83 -8.16
CA ILE A 181 -6.46 32.96 -9.53
C ILE A 181 -6.76 34.33 -10.14
N ALA A 182 -7.96 34.87 -9.88
CA ALA A 182 -8.39 36.14 -10.49
C ALA A 182 -7.63 37.35 -9.96
N SER A 183 -7.32 37.38 -8.67
CA SER A 183 -6.67 38.55 -8.02
C SER A 183 -5.17 38.40 -7.86
N GLY A 184 -4.65 37.17 -7.95
CA GLY A 184 -3.26 36.85 -7.62
C GLY A 184 -2.95 36.89 -6.11
N LYS A 185 -3.98 37.02 -5.25
CA LYS A 185 -3.82 37.11 -3.80
C LYS A 185 -3.58 35.72 -3.19
N THR A 186 -2.60 35.65 -2.29
CA THR A 186 -2.34 34.47 -1.47
C THR A 186 -2.76 34.72 -0.02
N THR A 187 -3.47 33.77 0.59
CA THR A 187 -3.93 33.80 1.97
C THR A 187 -3.34 32.62 2.74
N HIS A 188 -2.75 32.88 3.91
CA HIS A 188 -2.26 31.84 4.81
C HIS A 188 -3.42 31.28 5.64
N ILE A 189 -3.56 29.95 5.73
CA ILE A 189 -4.50 29.29 6.63
C ILE A 189 -3.85 29.19 8.01
N LYS A 190 -4.46 29.83 9.00
CA LYS A 190 -3.88 29.97 10.36
C LYS A 190 -4.15 28.74 11.20
N VAL A 191 -3.26 27.77 11.11
CA VAL A 191 -3.30 26.54 11.92
C VAL A 191 -2.42 26.74 13.14
N ASP A 192 -3.02 26.81 14.33
CA ASP A 192 -2.30 27.00 15.60
C ASP A 192 -2.33 25.76 16.52
N ASP A 193 -2.95 24.66 16.05
CA ASP A 193 -3.07 23.41 16.81
C ASP A 193 -1.76 22.65 16.86
N PHE A 194 -1.44 22.10 18.03
CA PHE A 194 -0.26 21.26 18.31
C PHE A 194 1.09 22.00 18.11
N SER A 195 2.18 21.23 17.97
CA SER A 195 3.50 21.78 17.63
C SER A 195 3.61 22.13 16.15
N ASN A 196 4.67 22.83 15.76
CA ASN A 196 4.93 23.14 14.36
C ASN A 196 5.24 21.90 13.48
N GLU A 197 5.61 20.78 14.11
CA GLU A 197 5.89 19.51 13.41
C GLU A 197 4.65 18.62 13.31
N ARG A 198 3.44 19.19 13.44
CA ARG A 198 2.17 18.55 13.17
C ARG A 198 2.01 18.21 11.68
N TYR A 199 1.12 17.29 11.39
CA TYR A 199 0.78 16.91 10.03
C TYR A 199 -0.55 17.55 9.61
N LEU A 200 -0.57 18.21 8.45
CA LEU A 200 -1.77 18.79 7.83
C LEU A 200 -2.27 17.83 6.76
N THR A 201 -3.24 17.00 7.10
CA THR A 201 -3.67 15.89 6.25
C THR A 201 -5.03 16.14 5.61
N ASN A 202 -5.29 15.48 4.48
CA ASN A 202 -6.61 15.35 3.86
C ASN A 202 -7.36 16.67 3.63
N ILE A 203 -6.66 17.65 3.06
CA ILE A 203 -7.21 18.97 2.74
C ILE A 203 -8.46 18.82 1.89
N THR A 204 -9.59 19.36 2.38
CA THR A 204 -10.88 19.25 1.70
C THR A 204 -11.54 20.61 1.56
N TRP A 205 -11.98 20.97 0.34
CA TRP A 205 -12.80 22.13 0.09
C TRP A 205 -14.28 21.85 0.38
N SER A 206 -15.01 22.85 0.92
CA SER A 206 -16.47 22.80 0.87
C SER A 206 -16.98 22.89 -0.58
N PRO A 207 -18.13 22.29 -0.93
CA PRO A 207 -18.67 22.38 -2.28
C PRO A 207 -18.98 23.81 -2.75
N ASP A 208 -19.25 24.74 -1.83
CA ASP A 208 -19.50 26.17 -2.11
C ASP A 208 -18.22 27.01 -2.16
N ASN A 209 -17.03 26.41 -2.04
CA ASN A 209 -15.71 27.03 -2.09
C ASN A 209 -15.41 28.05 -0.97
N THR A 210 -16.23 28.12 0.08
CA THR A 210 -16.06 29.12 1.13
C THR A 210 -15.18 28.65 2.28
N LYS A 211 -15.01 27.33 2.44
CA LYS A 211 -14.32 26.73 3.58
C LYS A 211 -13.30 25.69 3.16
N ILE A 212 -12.30 25.54 4.01
CA ILE A 212 -11.30 24.45 3.94
C ILE A 212 -11.37 23.66 5.25
N PHE A 213 -11.32 22.34 5.11
CA PHE A 213 -11.27 21.40 6.21
C PHE A 213 -9.89 20.74 6.22
N ILE A 214 -9.31 20.58 7.40
CA ILE A 214 -8.01 19.96 7.62
C ILE A 214 -8.12 18.96 8.74
N GLN A 215 -7.67 17.74 8.52
CA GLN A 215 -7.44 16.76 9.59
C GLN A 215 -6.02 16.98 10.10
N ILE A 216 -5.89 17.68 11.22
CA ILE A 216 -4.61 18.03 11.83
C ILE A 216 -4.22 16.93 12.79
N LEU A 217 -3.10 16.27 12.54
CA LEU A 217 -2.56 15.20 13.37
C LEU A 217 -1.33 15.72 14.11
N ASP A 218 -1.24 15.48 15.42
CA ASP A 218 -0.05 15.84 16.19
C ASP A 218 1.14 14.94 15.83
N ARG A 219 2.36 15.35 16.18
CA ARG A 219 3.56 14.56 15.86
C ARG A 219 3.53 13.16 16.48
N SER A 220 2.94 12.98 17.67
CA SER A 220 2.81 11.66 18.27
C SER A 220 1.85 10.74 17.52
N GLN A 221 1.07 11.29 16.61
CA GLN A 221 0.04 10.62 15.81
C GLN A 221 -1.09 10.01 16.65
N LYS A 222 -1.27 10.48 17.87
CA LYS A 222 -2.28 9.99 18.82
C LYS A 222 -3.50 10.89 18.93
N HIS A 223 -3.38 12.14 18.52
CA HIS A 223 -4.41 13.17 18.63
C HIS A 223 -4.67 13.83 17.29
N MET A 224 -5.91 13.75 16.81
CA MET A 224 -6.34 14.36 15.56
C MET A 224 -7.50 15.32 15.81
N LYS A 225 -7.47 16.49 15.15
CA LYS A 225 -8.57 17.46 15.10
C LYS A 225 -9.00 17.68 13.66
N LEU A 226 -10.29 17.55 13.39
CA LEU A 226 -10.89 18.00 12.14
C LEU A 226 -11.33 19.46 12.32
N ASN A 227 -10.55 20.37 11.76
CA ASN A 227 -10.82 21.81 11.83
C ASN A 227 -11.38 22.36 10.53
N MET A 228 -12.23 23.38 10.67
CA MET A 228 -12.81 24.15 9.58
C MET A 228 -12.27 25.58 9.61
N TYR A 229 -11.85 26.08 8.44
CA TYR A 229 -11.27 27.39 8.22
C TYR A 229 -12.04 28.17 7.16
N ASP A 230 -12.07 29.48 7.26
CA ASP A 230 -12.55 30.36 6.19
C ASP A 230 -11.49 30.43 5.08
N ALA A 231 -11.88 30.08 3.87
CA ALA A 231 -10.95 29.97 2.74
C ALA A 231 -10.46 31.32 2.20
N LEU A 232 -11.14 32.44 2.51
CA LEU A 232 -10.78 33.80 2.04
C LEU A 232 -9.85 34.50 3.02
N THR A 233 -10.10 34.33 4.31
CA THR A 233 -9.38 35.05 5.37
C THR A 233 -8.29 34.18 6.01
N GLY A 234 -8.39 32.86 5.87
CA GLY A 234 -7.52 31.88 6.53
C GLY A 234 -7.81 31.68 8.01
N GLU A 235 -8.85 32.35 8.53
CA GLU A 235 -9.18 32.30 9.97
C GLU A 235 -9.80 30.96 10.36
N TYR A 236 -9.44 30.48 11.54
CA TYR A 236 -10.07 29.32 12.19
C TYR A 236 -11.55 29.65 12.49
N ILE A 237 -12.42 28.69 12.17
CA ILE A 237 -13.86 28.81 12.48
C ILE A 237 -14.21 27.95 13.69
N LYS A 238 -13.97 26.66 13.61
CA LYS A 238 -14.22 25.70 14.72
C LYS A 238 -13.56 24.35 14.46
N THR A 239 -13.40 23.58 15.53
CA THR A 239 -13.15 22.12 15.48
C THR A 239 -14.48 21.40 15.37
N ILE A 240 -14.62 20.51 14.39
CA ILE A 240 -15.85 19.73 14.16
C ILE A 240 -15.85 18.46 15.02
N LEU A 241 -14.76 17.73 15.03
CA LEU A 241 -14.56 16.53 15.84
C LEU A 241 -13.08 16.33 16.18
N THR A 242 -12.85 15.51 17.19
CA THR A 242 -11.51 15.03 17.58
C THR A 242 -11.50 13.51 17.61
N GLU A 243 -10.32 12.93 17.37
CA GLU A 243 -10.06 11.52 17.58
C GLU A 243 -8.78 11.35 18.37
N ASP A 244 -8.84 10.47 19.36
CA ASP A 244 -7.72 10.12 20.22
C ASP A 244 -7.53 8.60 20.21
N ASN A 245 -6.28 8.14 20.19
CA ASN A 245 -5.95 6.72 20.30
C ASN A 245 -4.63 6.57 21.03
N GLU A 246 -4.55 5.66 22.01
CA GLU A 246 -3.33 5.41 22.76
C GLU A 246 -2.16 4.92 21.90
N LYS A 247 -2.47 4.29 20.76
CA LYS A 247 -1.47 3.81 19.80
C LYS A 247 -1.24 4.85 18.71
N TYR A 248 -2.16 4.97 17.76
CA TYR A 248 -2.14 5.99 16.72
C TYR A 248 -3.49 6.16 16.05
N VAL A 249 -3.77 7.36 15.56
CA VAL A 249 -4.88 7.71 14.67
C VAL A 249 -4.33 7.81 13.25
N GLU A 250 -5.06 7.29 12.28
CA GLU A 250 -4.67 7.29 10.87
C GLU A 250 -5.71 7.96 9.99
N PRO A 251 -5.63 9.28 9.75
CA PRO A 251 -6.52 9.99 8.84
C PRO A 251 -6.08 9.73 7.38
N LEU A 252 -6.70 8.76 6.72
CA LEU A 252 -6.30 8.32 5.38
C LEU A 252 -7.14 8.90 4.24
N ASP A 253 -8.29 9.51 4.56
CA ASP A 253 -9.29 9.93 3.57
C ASP A 253 -9.71 11.39 3.77
N PRO A 254 -9.97 12.14 2.69
CA PRO A 254 -10.61 13.44 2.75
C PRO A 254 -12.08 13.31 3.18
N LEU A 255 -12.75 14.42 3.44
CA LEU A 255 -14.19 14.44 3.65
C LEU A 255 -14.91 14.27 2.30
N TYR A 256 -15.95 13.44 2.30
CA TYR A 256 -16.75 13.18 1.11
C TYR A 256 -18.14 13.81 1.27
N PHE A 257 -18.32 15.03 0.75
CA PHE A 257 -19.61 15.72 0.87
C PHE A 257 -20.74 14.96 0.18
N ILE A 258 -21.92 14.93 0.81
CA ILE A 258 -23.13 14.40 0.20
C ILE A 258 -23.51 15.33 -0.96
N LYS A 259 -23.77 14.76 -2.14
CA LYS A 259 -24.12 15.52 -3.34
C LYS A 259 -25.29 16.48 -3.08
N GLY A 260 -25.09 17.76 -3.34
CA GLY A 260 -26.08 18.82 -3.09
C GLY A 260 -26.13 19.35 -1.66
N GLN A 261 -25.20 18.96 -0.78
CA GLN A 261 -25.06 19.49 0.58
C GLN A 261 -23.71 20.20 0.72
N ASN A 262 -23.65 21.29 1.48
CA ASN A 262 -22.42 22.05 1.78
C ASN A 262 -21.92 21.81 3.21
N ASP A 263 -22.71 21.15 4.03
CA ASP A 263 -22.55 21.01 5.48
C ASP A 263 -22.63 19.56 5.96
N ILE A 264 -22.99 18.62 5.09
CA ILE A 264 -23.12 17.18 5.42
C ILE A 264 -22.14 16.38 4.57
N PHE A 265 -21.34 15.55 5.24
CA PHE A 265 -20.31 14.75 4.60
C PHE A 265 -20.18 13.36 5.20
N ILE A 266 -19.55 12.46 4.47
CA ILE A 266 -19.13 11.15 4.93
C ILE A 266 -17.70 11.28 5.45
N TYR A 267 -17.49 10.77 6.66
CA TYR A 267 -16.20 10.65 7.32
C TYR A 267 -15.86 9.17 7.50
N ARG A 268 -14.64 8.77 7.13
CA ARG A 268 -14.18 7.38 7.24
C ARG A 268 -13.13 7.27 8.33
N THR A 269 -13.36 6.40 9.30
CA THR A 269 -12.41 6.16 10.40
C THR A 269 -12.52 4.74 10.95
N ALA A 270 -11.41 4.20 11.47
CA ALA A 270 -11.40 2.95 12.24
C ALA A 270 -11.45 3.20 13.76
N ASN A 271 -11.25 4.43 14.19
CA ASN A 271 -10.99 4.77 15.58
C ASN A 271 -12.23 4.68 16.50
N ARG A 272 -13.45 4.56 15.93
CA ARG A 272 -14.70 4.57 16.68
C ARG A 272 -15.28 3.19 16.98
N ASP A 273 -15.04 2.22 16.07
CA ASP A 273 -15.62 0.87 16.19
C ASP A 273 -14.65 -0.26 15.85
N GLY A 274 -13.39 0.09 15.63
CA GLY A 274 -12.31 -0.84 15.35
C GLY A 274 -12.20 -1.29 13.89
N TYR A 275 -13.04 -0.77 12.99
CA TYR A 275 -12.97 -1.02 11.54
C TYR A 275 -13.08 0.29 10.79
N ARG A 276 -12.45 0.39 9.60
CA ARG A 276 -12.62 1.55 8.72
C ARG A 276 -14.04 1.63 8.20
N SER A 277 -14.92 2.22 9.02
CA SER A 277 -16.36 2.39 8.75
C SER A 277 -16.67 3.77 8.21
N LEU A 278 -17.81 3.91 7.53
CA LEU A 278 -18.36 5.17 7.07
C LEU A 278 -19.31 5.76 8.10
N TYR A 279 -19.14 7.05 8.39
CA TYR A 279 -19.98 7.85 9.28
C TYR A 279 -20.56 9.02 8.51
N LEU A 280 -21.84 9.35 8.73
CA LEU A 280 -22.42 10.62 8.32
C LEU A 280 -22.10 11.66 9.38
N CYS A 281 -21.50 12.76 8.95
CA CYS A 281 -21.16 13.88 9.82
C CYS A 281 -21.74 15.16 9.24
N ASP A 282 -21.96 16.15 10.10
CA ASP A 282 -22.25 17.52 9.70
C ASP A 282 -21.23 18.51 10.27
N THR A 283 -21.28 19.75 9.78
CA THR A 283 -20.40 20.80 10.25
C THR A 283 -20.67 21.24 11.68
N ASP A 284 -21.78 20.79 12.32
CA ASP A 284 -22.07 21.04 13.73
C ASP A 284 -21.47 19.98 14.65
N GLY A 285 -20.86 18.94 14.09
CA GLY A 285 -20.20 17.88 14.85
C GLY A 285 -21.11 16.70 15.19
N ASN A 286 -22.33 16.67 14.64
CA ASN A 286 -23.17 15.49 14.76
C ASN A 286 -22.58 14.36 13.91
N ILE A 287 -22.43 13.18 14.49
CA ILE A 287 -21.86 12.00 13.83
C ILE A 287 -22.72 10.76 14.07
N SER A 288 -22.95 9.98 13.03
CA SER A 288 -23.66 8.71 13.12
C SER A 288 -23.11 7.67 12.14
N ARG A 289 -23.09 6.43 12.56
CA ARG A 289 -22.55 5.32 11.76
C ARG A 289 -23.49 4.98 10.59
N ILE A 290 -22.93 4.83 9.39
CA ILE A 290 -23.63 4.40 8.17
C ILE A 290 -23.47 2.89 7.97
N THR A 291 -22.24 2.38 7.99
CA THR A 291 -21.93 0.96 7.74
C THR A 291 -21.74 0.20 9.04
N THR A 292 -22.28 -1.01 9.14
CA THR A 292 -22.28 -1.81 10.37
C THR A 292 -21.48 -3.11 10.26
N ALA A 293 -20.88 -3.39 9.10
CA ALA A 293 -20.02 -4.56 8.91
C ALA A 293 -18.79 -4.51 9.82
N GLN A 294 -18.34 -5.68 10.28
CA GLN A 294 -17.07 -5.86 10.97
C GLN A 294 -15.96 -6.12 9.94
N ALA A 295 -15.74 -5.14 9.07
CA ALA A 295 -14.76 -5.20 7.99
C ALA A 295 -14.36 -3.79 7.57
N ASP A 296 -13.19 -3.67 6.98
CA ASP A 296 -12.73 -2.41 6.41
C ASP A 296 -13.47 -2.08 5.12
N ILE A 297 -13.87 -0.82 4.99
CA ILE A 297 -14.67 -0.28 3.92
C ILE A 297 -13.90 0.81 3.20
N SER A 298 -13.99 0.84 1.87
CA SER A 298 -13.46 1.92 1.04
C SER A 298 -14.61 2.65 0.35
N TYR A 299 -14.74 3.95 0.64
CA TYR A 299 -15.73 4.80 -0.02
C TYR A 299 -15.39 4.98 -1.50
N LEU A 300 -16.40 5.01 -2.36
CA LEU A 300 -16.23 5.25 -3.79
C LEU A 300 -16.88 6.57 -4.23
N ASN A 301 -18.18 6.73 -4.01
CA ASN A 301 -18.92 7.95 -4.38
C ASN A 301 -20.33 7.96 -3.74
N ASN A 302 -21.07 9.07 -3.94
CA ASN A 302 -22.50 9.16 -3.66
C ASN A 302 -23.23 10.01 -4.72
N ASP A 303 -24.49 9.72 -4.95
CA ASP A 303 -25.36 10.49 -5.87
C ASP A 303 -26.41 11.34 -5.10
N GLY A 304 -26.28 11.43 -3.76
CA GLY A 304 -27.24 12.07 -2.87
C GLY A 304 -28.42 11.18 -2.49
N LYS A 305 -28.59 10.04 -3.15
CA LYS A 305 -29.61 9.02 -2.87
C LYS A 305 -29.02 7.71 -2.35
N TYR A 306 -27.89 7.32 -2.90
CA TYR A 306 -27.12 6.14 -2.51
C TYR A 306 -25.68 6.54 -2.17
N ILE A 307 -25.11 5.78 -1.25
CA ILE A 307 -23.66 5.77 -0.93
C ILE A 307 -23.10 4.48 -1.47
N TYR A 308 -22.00 4.57 -2.23
CA TYR A 308 -21.35 3.44 -2.89
C TYR A 308 -19.99 3.20 -2.26
N TYR A 309 -19.66 1.92 -1.99
CA TYR A 309 -18.42 1.55 -1.32
C TYR A 309 -18.01 0.11 -1.68
N THR A 310 -16.73 -0.21 -1.45
CA THR A 310 -16.26 -1.60 -1.45
C THR A 310 -15.94 -2.06 -0.03
N SER A 311 -16.04 -3.36 0.21
CA SER A 311 -15.84 -3.97 1.53
C SER A 311 -15.26 -5.37 1.43
N ALA A 312 -14.43 -5.72 2.42
CA ALA A 312 -13.90 -7.06 2.65
C ALA A 312 -14.82 -7.90 3.58
N GLU A 313 -16.10 -7.53 3.77
CA GLU A 313 -17.01 -8.17 4.75
C GLU A 313 -17.35 -9.62 4.42
N ILE A 314 -17.18 -10.06 3.18
CA ILE A 314 -17.41 -11.45 2.76
C ILE A 314 -16.20 -12.32 3.13
N SER A 315 -15.01 -11.83 2.83
CA SER A 315 -13.75 -12.45 3.17
C SER A 315 -12.64 -11.39 3.18
N PRO A 316 -11.69 -11.43 4.13
CA PRO A 316 -10.55 -10.49 4.13
C PRO A 316 -9.68 -10.54 2.87
N ILE A 317 -9.71 -11.63 2.11
CA ILE A 317 -8.97 -11.78 0.85
C ILE A 317 -9.82 -11.48 -0.40
N GLU A 318 -11.06 -11.00 -0.23
CA GLU A 318 -11.96 -10.61 -1.31
C GLU A 318 -12.38 -9.14 -1.13
N ASN A 319 -12.76 -8.51 -2.23
CA ASN A 319 -13.27 -7.14 -2.22
C ASN A 319 -14.55 -7.09 -3.03
N HIS A 320 -15.64 -6.64 -2.42
CA HIS A 320 -16.97 -6.63 -3.03
C HIS A 320 -17.58 -5.24 -3.03
N PHE A 321 -18.44 -4.99 -4.02
CA PHE A 321 -19.12 -3.73 -4.22
C PHE A 321 -20.50 -3.71 -3.57
N PHE A 322 -20.79 -2.63 -2.87
CA PHE A 322 -22.04 -2.41 -2.12
C PHE A 322 -22.59 -1.02 -2.36
N ARG A 323 -23.90 -0.87 -2.13
CA ARG A 323 -24.55 0.43 -1.97
C ARG A 323 -25.48 0.45 -0.77
N ILE A 324 -25.66 1.65 -0.20
CA ILE A 324 -26.64 1.92 0.87
C ILE A 324 -27.53 3.08 0.43
N LYS A 325 -28.85 2.89 0.51
CA LYS A 325 -29.80 3.97 0.22
C LYS A 325 -29.94 4.90 1.42
N ILE A 326 -29.88 6.19 1.16
CA ILE A 326 -30.18 7.26 2.11
C ILE A 326 -31.70 7.41 2.21
N LYS A 327 -32.31 7.10 3.35
CA LYS A 327 -33.75 7.31 3.60
C LYS A 327 -34.05 8.73 4.00
N ASN A 328 -33.28 9.26 4.93
CA ASN A 328 -33.47 10.61 5.44
C ASN A 328 -32.16 11.14 6.03
N LEU A 329 -31.56 12.15 5.39
CA LEU A 329 -30.30 12.76 5.83
C LEU A 329 -30.43 13.44 7.20
N LYS A 330 -31.52 14.20 7.43
CA LYS A 330 -31.74 14.93 8.69
C LYS A 330 -31.95 14.01 9.89
N LYS A 331 -32.43 12.78 9.66
CA LYS A 331 -32.64 11.76 10.70
C LYS A 331 -31.53 10.71 10.72
N HIS A 332 -30.47 10.90 9.92
CA HIS A 332 -29.37 9.96 9.76
C HIS A 332 -29.86 8.52 9.56
N SER A 333 -30.81 8.32 8.64
CA SER A 333 -31.49 7.04 8.43
C SER A 333 -31.15 6.46 7.07
N PHE A 334 -30.76 5.17 7.09
CA PHE A 334 -30.27 4.43 5.92
C PHE A 334 -31.03 3.10 5.77
N ASP A 335 -31.05 2.54 4.57
CA ASP A 335 -31.46 1.15 4.33
C ASP A 335 -30.33 0.17 4.72
N LYS A 336 -30.62 -1.12 4.62
CA LYS A 336 -29.59 -2.15 4.73
C LYS A 336 -28.67 -2.09 3.50
N PRO A 337 -27.39 -2.46 3.65
CA PRO A 337 -26.47 -2.61 2.52
C PRO A 337 -27.03 -3.60 1.49
N GLU A 338 -26.83 -3.27 0.22
CA GLU A 338 -27.10 -4.13 -0.93
C GLU A 338 -25.78 -4.47 -1.61
N ARG A 339 -25.42 -5.76 -1.66
CA ARG A 339 -24.25 -6.25 -2.39
C ARG A 339 -24.56 -6.32 -3.87
N LEU A 340 -23.69 -5.76 -4.71
CA LEU A 340 -23.87 -5.65 -6.18
C LEU A 340 -22.97 -6.61 -6.97
N THR A 341 -21.87 -7.10 -6.39
CA THR A 341 -21.00 -8.13 -6.98
C THR A 341 -21.21 -9.47 -6.27
N VAL A 342 -21.46 -10.54 -7.03
CA VAL A 342 -21.80 -11.87 -6.47
C VAL A 342 -20.71 -12.90 -6.66
N GLU A 343 -19.89 -12.75 -7.68
CA GLU A 343 -18.77 -13.64 -8.01
C GLU A 343 -17.69 -13.54 -6.92
N ALA A 344 -17.09 -14.68 -6.55
CA ALA A 344 -15.99 -14.71 -5.60
C ALA A 344 -14.71 -14.12 -6.24
N GLY A 345 -14.01 -13.29 -5.48
CA GLY A 345 -12.77 -12.67 -5.96
C GLY A 345 -12.58 -11.23 -5.52
N TRP A 346 -11.63 -10.59 -6.14
CA TRP A 346 -11.28 -9.19 -5.88
C TRP A 346 -11.83 -8.29 -6.98
N HIS A 347 -12.81 -7.47 -6.65
CA HIS A 347 -13.48 -6.52 -7.55
C HIS A 347 -12.88 -5.12 -7.42
N ASN A 348 -12.46 -4.55 -8.57
CA ASN A 348 -12.03 -3.16 -8.68
C ASN A 348 -13.13 -2.40 -9.42
N ILE A 349 -13.74 -1.45 -8.73
CA ILE A 349 -14.92 -0.74 -9.20
C ILE A 349 -14.55 0.69 -9.62
N ALA A 350 -14.95 1.08 -10.83
CA ALA A 350 -14.92 2.45 -11.29
C ALA A 350 -16.34 2.94 -11.59
N LEU A 351 -16.90 3.78 -10.71
CA LEU A 351 -18.21 4.39 -10.89
C LEU A 351 -18.19 5.50 -11.95
N SER A 352 -19.26 5.64 -12.73
CA SER A 352 -19.49 6.83 -13.56
C SER A 352 -19.67 8.07 -12.68
N PRO A 353 -19.39 9.29 -13.18
CA PRO A 353 -19.52 10.52 -12.39
C PRO A 353 -20.94 10.74 -11.85
N ASP A 354 -21.97 10.30 -12.58
CA ASP A 354 -23.39 10.36 -12.17
C ASP A 354 -23.82 9.18 -11.28
N CYS A 355 -22.95 8.20 -11.05
CA CYS A 355 -23.20 6.95 -10.32
C CYS A 355 -24.32 6.06 -10.92
N GLN A 356 -24.64 6.19 -12.23
CA GLN A 356 -25.66 5.36 -12.89
C GLN A 356 -25.10 4.05 -13.46
N HIS A 357 -23.78 4.03 -13.70
CA HIS A 357 -23.05 2.87 -14.22
C HIS A 357 -21.76 2.63 -13.46
N TYR A 358 -21.22 1.43 -13.55
CA TYR A 358 -19.87 1.14 -13.09
C TYR A 358 -19.17 0.14 -14.00
N ILE A 359 -17.86 0.21 -13.99
CA ILE A 359 -16.97 -0.80 -14.56
C ILE A 359 -16.51 -1.67 -13.41
N ASP A 360 -16.74 -2.97 -13.52
CA ASP A 360 -16.26 -3.99 -12.60
C ASP A 360 -15.13 -4.78 -13.27
N SER A 361 -13.91 -4.61 -12.76
CA SER A 361 -12.75 -5.40 -13.20
C SER A 361 -12.37 -6.35 -12.07
N TYR A 362 -12.64 -7.64 -12.22
CA TYR A 362 -12.37 -8.61 -11.18
C TYR A 362 -11.59 -9.84 -11.65
N SER A 363 -10.93 -10.47 -10.73
CA SER A 363 -10.26 -11.75 -10.88
C SER A 363 -10.42 -12.61 -9.61
N SER A 364 -10.20 -13.92 -9.75
CA SER A 364 -10.10 -14.84 -8.61
C SER A 364 -8.95 -15.81 -8.83
N LEU A 365 -8.69 -16.73 -7.90
CA LEU A 365 -7.56 -17.67 -8.00
C LEU A 365 -7.48 -18.37 -9.37
N ALA A 366 -8.63 -18.72 -9.95
CA ALA A 366 -8.72 -19.42 -11.24
C ALA A 366 -9.17 -18.53 -12.40
N VAL A 367 -9.70 -17.32 -12.15
CA VAL A 367 -10.21 -16.40 -13.19
C VAL A 367 -9.17 -15.35 -13.49
N PRO A 368 -8.58 -15.32 -14.69
CA PRO A 368 -7.53 -14.36 -15.07
C PRO A 368 -7.97 -12.91 -14.98
N GLY A 369 -9.15 -12.60 -15.50
CA GLY A 369 -9.72 -11.26 -15.43
C GLY A 369 -10.98 -11.13 -16.24
N ILE A 370 -11.97 -10.45 -15.68
CA ILE A 370 -13.22 -10.08 -16.36
C ILE A 370 -13.44 -8.60 -16.12
N THR A 371 -13.77 -7.86 -17.18
CA THR A 371 -14.16 -6.46 -17.09
C THR A 371 -15.55 -6.28 -17.69
N ASP A 372 -16.49 -5.91 -16.83
CA ASP A 372 -17.89 -5.72 -17.15
C ASP A 372 -18.31 -4.26 -16.98
N LEU A 373 -19.13 -3.76 -17.91
CA LEU A 373 -19.92 -2.57 -17.74
C LEU A 373 -21.27 -2.95 -17.17
N ARG A 374 -21.64 -2.37 -16.03
CA ARG A 374 -22.89 -2.66 -15.31
C ARG A 374 -23.64 -1.38 -14.95
N THR A 375 -24.95 -1.47 -14.78
CA THR A 375 -25.75 -0.40 -14.18
C THR A 375 -25.58 -0.40 -12.66
N SER A 376 -25.86 0.74 -12.00
CA SER A 376 -25.66 0.89 -10.56
C SER A 376 -26.59 0.00 -9.70
N ASP A 377 -27.54 -0.74 -10.29
CA ASP A 377 -28.31 -1.80 -9.65
C ASP A 377 -27.75 -3.21 -9.91
N GLY A 378 -26.56 -3.32 -10.48
CA GLY A 378 -25.82 -4.57 -10.66
C GLY A 378 -26.08 -5.31 -11.98
N LYS A 379 -27.00 -4.83 -12.84
CA LYS A 379 -27.30 -5.52 -14.12
C LYS A 379 -26.16 -5.36 -15.11
N LEU A 380 -25.78 -6.45 -15.76
CA LEU A 380 -24.80 -6.46 -16.83
C LEU A 380 -25.35 -5.69 -18.05
N VAL A 381 -24.62 -4.66 -18.47
CA VAL A 381 -24.85 -3.94 -19.73
C VAL A 381 -24.05 -4.60 -20.84
N ARG A 382 -22.77 -4.85 -20.59
CA ARG A 382 -21.86 -5.47 -21.58
C ARG A 382 -20.60 -6.01 -20.94
N ASN A 383 -20.13 -7.18 -21.38
CA ASN A 383 -18.77 -7.62 -21.11
C ASN A 383 -17.81 -6.84 -22.03
N LEU A 384 -16.82 -6.18 -21.43
CA LEU A 384 -15.81 -5.40 -22.15
C LEU A 384 -14.54 -6.22 -22.43
N LEU A 385 -14.19 -7.14 -21.52
CA LEU A 385 -13.05 -8.03 -21.63
C LEU A 385 -13.27 -9.30 -20.81
N THR A 386 -12.96 -10.44 -21.40
CA THR A 386 -12.67 -11.70 -20.71
C THR A 386 -11.24 -12.07 -21.06
N ALA A 387 -10.34 -11.98 -20.09
CA ALA A 387 -8.93 -12.26 -20.30
C ALA A 387 -8.67 -13.76 -20.43
N GLU A 388 -7.86 -14.14 -21.40
CA GLU A 388 -7.33 -15.48 -21.52
C GLU A 388 -6.30 -15.77 -20.43
N ASP A 389 -6.11 -17.04 -20.10
CA ASP A 389 -5.10 -17.46 -19.14
C ASP A 389 -3.73 -17.49 -19.83
N PRO A 390 -2.79 -16.59 -19.45
CA PRO A 390 -1.47 -16.51 -20.09
C PRO A 390 -0.54 -17.64 -19.67
N THR A 391 -0.96 -18.51 -18.75
CA THR A 391 -0.11 -19.56 -18.17
C THR A 391 -0.25 -20.91 -18.88
N LEU A 392 -1.16 -21.05 -19.85
CA LEU A 392 -1.53 -22.33 -20.43
C LEU A 392 -0.36 -23.07 -21.13
N ASP A 393 0.57 -22.32 -21.74
CA ASP A 393 1.72 -22.89 -22.42
C ASP A 393 2.89 -23.22 -21.47
N TYR A 394 2.78 -22.82 -20.20
CA TYR A 394 3.82 -23.00 -19.20
C TYR A 394 3.45 -24.09 -18.18
N SER A 395 4.46 -24.73 -17.62
CA SER A 395 4.26 -25.65 -16.51
C SER A 395 4.12 -24.85 -15.21
N TYR A 396 2.89 -24.66 -14.75
CA TYR A 396 2.58 -24.01 -13.47
C TYR A 396 2.17 -25.05 -12.43
N SER A 397 2.66 -24.86 -11.23
CA SER A 397 2.44 -25.75 -10.08
C SER A 397 1.06 -25.52 -9.44
N GLU A 398 0.64 -26.44 -8.59
CA GLU A 398 -0.55 -26.26 -7.76
C GLU A 398 -0.39 -25.09 -6.80
N ILE A 399 -1.41 -24.23 -6.73
CA ILE A 399 -1.46 -23.08 -5.84
C ILE A 399 -2.67 -23.25 -4.91
N SER A 400 -2.43 -23.20 -3.61
CA SER A 400 -3.49 -23.27 -2.60
C SER A 400 -3.53 -22.01 -1.76
N LEU A 401 -4.75 -21.52 -1.49
CA LEU A 401 -5.04 -20.51 -0.47
C LEU A 401 -5.59 -21.24 0.76
N GLY A 402 -5.18 -20.81 1.93
CA GLY A 402 -5.63 -21.42 3.19
C GLY A 402 -5.49 -20.47 4.36
N THR A 403 -5.78 -20.97 5.54
CA THR A 403 -5.63 -20.24 6.80
C THR A 403 -4.83 -21.01 7.82
N VAL A 404 -4.11 -20.28 8.67
CA VAL A 404 -3.44 -20.76 9.86
C VAL A 404 -3.76 -19.85 11.02
N ARG A 405 -3.94 -20.41 12.22
CA ARG A 405 -4.29 -19.62 13.39
C ARG A 405 -3.14 -18.68 13.78
N SER A 406 -3.43 -17.44 14.10
CA SER A 406 -2.44 -16.49 14.66
C SER A 406 -1.89 -16.99 16.00
N ALA A 407 -0.69 -16.56 16.36
CA ALA A 407 -0.01 -17.02 17.57
C ALA A 407 -0.76 -16.68 18.87
N ASP A 408 -1.61 -15.63 18.86
CA ASP A 408 -2.48 -15.31 19.99
C ASP A 408 -3.82 -16.07 19.98
N GLY A 409 -4.07 -16.90 18.96
CA GLY A 409 -5.26 -17.71 18.82
C GLY A 409 -6.54 -16.98 18.45
N LYS A 410 -6.47 -15.67 18.11
CA LYS A 410 -7.68 -14.85 17.86
C LYS A 410 -8.12 -14.83 16.40
N TYR A 411 -7.16 -14.92 15.46
CA TYR A 411 -7.39 -14.69 14.03
C TYR A 411 -6.98 -15.87 13.16
N ASP A 412 -7.58 -16.01 11.99
CA ASP A 412 -7.14 -16.91 10.93
C ASP A 412 -6.30 -16.11 9.94
N ASN A 413 -4.99 -16.25 9.97
CA ASN A 413 -4.07 -15.64 9.02
C ASN A 413 -4.13 -16.36 7.69
N TYR A 414 -4.28 -15.62 6.59
CA TYR A 414 -4.36 -16.20 5.26
C TYR A 414 -2.97 -16.49 4.71
N TYR A 415 -2.83 -17.63 4.02
CA TYR A 415 -1.60 -18.01 3.35
C TYR A 415 -1.84 -18.47 1.91
N ARG A 416 -0.77 -18.41 1.12
CA ARG A 416 -0.64 -19.05 -0.19
C ARG A 416 0.51 -20.04 -0.14
N LEU A 417 0.27 -21.25 -0.65
CA LEU A 417 1.29 -22.29 -0.82
C LEU A 417 1.35 -22.70 -2.29
N ILE A 418 2.57 -22.71 -2.85
CA ILE A 418 2.86 -23.21 -4.19
C ILE A 418 3.68 -24.48 -4.02
N LYS A 419 3.19 -25.58 -4.61
CA LYS A 419 3.89 -26.86 -4.60
C LYS A 419 4.93 -26.91 -5.71
N PRO A 420 5.98 -27.74 -5.58
CA PRO A 420 6.91 -27.99 -6.67
C PRO A 420 6.20 -28.48 -7.94
N LYS A 421 6.79 -28.18 -9.10
CA LYS A 421 6.46 -28.87 -10.34
C LYS A 421 6.68 -30.37 -10.14
N ASP A 422 5.88 -31.22 -10.69
CA ASP A 422 5.98 -32.68 -10.53
C ASP A 422 5.96 -33.11 -9.05
N PHE A 423 5.09 -32.50 -8.25
CA PHE A 423 4.98 -32.78 -6.82
C PHE A 423 4.64 -34.25 -6.54
N ASP A 424 5.48 -34.91 -5.73
CA ASP A 424 5.33 -36.29 -5.25
C ASP A 424 5.25 -36.28 -3.71
N PRO A 425 4.10 -36.60 -3.10
CA PRO A 425 3.94 -36.54 -1.65
C PRO A 425 4.85 -37.54 -0.87
N SER A 426 5.52 -38.46 -1.54
CA SER A 426 6.48 -39.37 -0.94
C SER A 426 7.89 -38.79 -0.79
N LYS A 427 8.18 -37.69 -1.46
CA LYS A 427 9.47 -36.97 -1.42
C LYS A 427 9.45 -35.87 -0.40
N LYS A 428 10.65 -35.40 -0.02
CA LYS A 428 10.83 -34.21 0.83
C LYS A 428 11.36 -33.05 0.01
N TYR A 429 10.79 -31.85 0.26
CA TYR A 429 11.09 -30.64 -0.47
C TYR A 429 11.57 -29.51 0.45
N PRO A 430 12.55 -28.70 0.03
CA PRO A 430 12.94 -27.50 0.72
C PRO A 430 11.80 -26.46 0.66
N VAL A 431 11.75 -25.58 1.65
CA VAL A 431 10.75 -24.52 1.77
C VAL A 431 11.41 -23.16 1.64
N ILE A 432 10.81 -22.27 0.87
CA ILE A 432 11.11 -20.84 0.89
C ILE A 432 9.88 -20.10 1.43
N LEU A 433 10.03 -19.48 2.61
CA LEU A 433 9.10 -18.47 3.10
C LEU A 433 9.40 -17.14 2.38
N TYR A 434 8.45 -16.65 1.58
CA TYR A 434 8.49 -15.26 1.14
C TYR A 434 7.69 -14.40 2.13
N VAL A 435 8.32 -13.44 2.78
CA VAL A 435 7.70 -12.59 3.80
C VAL A 435 7.78 -11.11 3.43
N TYR A 436 6.68 -10.37 3.59
CA TYR A 436 6.69 -8.92 3.72
C TYR A 436 6.32 -8.54 5.16
N GLY A 437 5.09 -8.83 5.59
CA GLY A 437 4.62 -8.75 6.96
C GLY A 437 4.37 -7.34 7.49
N GLY A 438 4.75 -6.30 6.74
CA GLY A 438 4.66 -4.92 7.18
C GLY A 438 3.22 -4.37 7.23
N PRO A 439 3.01 -3.28 7.98
CA PRO A 439 1.71 -2.63 8.08
C PRO A 439 1.17 -2.21 6.72
N HIS A 440 -0.15 -2.20 6.61
CA HIS A 440 -0.90 -1.89 5.38
C HIS A 440 -0.60 -2.79 4.17
N SER A 441 0.15 -3.87 4.35
CA SER A 441 0.34 -4.85 3.30
C SER A 441 -0.75 -5.91 3.30
N GLN A 442 -0.93 -6.55 2.16
CA GLN A 442 -1.70 -7.77 2.02
C GLN A 442 -1.14 -8.56 0.83
N MET A 443 -0.49 -9.69 1.13
CA MET A 443 0.23 -10.51 0.16
C MET A 443 -0.61 -11.67 -0.38
N VAL A 444 -1.71 -11.99 0.28
CA VAL A 444 -2.61 -13.08 -0.06
C VAL A 444 -4.00 -12.52 -0.34
N ARG A 445 -4.44 -12.64 -1.60
CA ARG A 445 -5.76 -12.20 -2.06
C ARG A 445 -6.37 -13.23 -2.99
N ASN A 446 -7.69 -13.31 -3.03
CA ASN A 446 -8.41 -14.08 -4.05
C ASN A 446 -8.43 -13.31 -5.37
N THR A 447 -7.25 -13.18 -5.98
CA THR A 447 -7.02 -12.67 -7.33
C THR A 447 -6.43 -13.76 -8.19
N PHE A 448 -6.23 -13.53 -9.48
CA PHE A 448 -5.61 -14.53 -10.34
C PHE A 448 -4.28 -15.01 -9.78
N MET A 449 -4.16 -16.32 -9.65
CA MET A 449 -3.03 -17.02 -9.04
C MET A 449 -2.73 -16.58 -7.58
N GLY A 450 -3.72 -16.03 -6.84
CA GLY A 450 -3.56 -15.65 -5.44
C GLY A 450 -2.59 -14.49 -5.20
N GLN A 451 -2.42 -13.60 -6.16
CA GLN A 451 -1.48 -12.45 -6.09
C GLN A 451 0.00 -12.89 -6.03
N LEU A 452 0.35 -14.04 -6.60
CA LEU A 452 1.74 -14.51 -6.58
C LEU A 452 2.67 -13.57 -7.35
N ARG A 453 3.96 -13.63 -7.00
CA ARG A 453 5.04 -13.14 -7.83
C ARG A 453 5.54 -14.29 -8.73
N ARG A 454 5.83 -14.02 -9.99
CA ARG A 454 6.28 -15.06 -10.93
C ARG A 454 7.57 -15.76 -10.48
N TRP A 455 8.43 -15.09 -9.71
CA TRP A 455 9.61 -15.72 -9.09
C TRP A 455 9.24 -16.85 -8.11
N GLU A 456 8.08 -16.78 -7.47
CA GLU A 456 7.60 -17.87 -6.61
C GLU A 456 7.33 -19.15 -7.44
N VAL A 457 6.74 -18.99 -8.64
CA VAL A 457 6.54 -20.12 -9.58
C VAL A 457 7.87 -20.61 -10.14
N TYR A 458 8.77 -19.69 -10.47
CA TYR A 458 10.12 -20.01 -10.95
C TYR A 458 10.88 -20.90 -9.95
N MET A 459 10.78 -20.63 -8.65
CA MET A 459 11.37 -21.48 -7.61
C MET A 459 10.61 -22.79 -7.43
N ALA A 460 9.28 -22.79 -7.55
CA ALA A 460 8.50 -24.03 -7.52
C ALA A 460 8.84 -24.96 -8.68
N GLN A 461 9.12 -24.43 -9.88
CA GLN A 461 9.62 -25.21 -11.02
C GLN A 461 11.01 -25.83 -10.76
N ARG A 462 11.76 -25.32 -9.77
CA ARG A 462 13.08 -25.81 -9.32
C ARG A 462 13.01 -26.73 -8.11
N GLY A 463 11.81 -27.12 -7.68
CA GLY A 463 11.64 -28.11 -6.63
C GLY A 463 11.45 -27.54 -5.23
N TYR A 464 11.18 -26.25 -5.08
CA TYR A 464 10.89 -25.63 -3.79
C TYR A 464 9.39 -25.58 -3.51
N LEU A 465 9.00 -25.80 -2.28
CA LEU A 465 7.72 -25.31 -1.74
C LEU A 465 7.89 -23.82 -1.47
N VAL A 466 6.97 -22.99 -1.98
CA VAL A 466 7.00 -21.54 -1.71
C VAL A 466 5.76 -21.15 -0.91
N TYR A 467 5.98 -20.57 0.25
CA TYR A 467 4.95 -20.20 1.21
C TYR A 467 4.94 -18.70 1.46
N VAL A 468 3.75 -18.11 1.50
CA VAL A 468 3.52 -16.69 1.80
C VAL A 468 2.35 -16.59 2.74
N GLN A 469 2.49 -15.83 3.83
CA GLN A 469 1.45 -15.63 4.84
C GLN A 469 1.33 -14.15 5.19
N ASP A 470 0.08 -13.66 5.34
CA ASP A 470 -0.22 -12.41 6.01
C ASP A 470 -0.34 -12.65 7.51
N ASN A 471 0.19 -11.72 8.31
CA ASN A 471 0.24 -11.78 9.76
C ASN A 471 -0.51 -10.60 10.38
N ARG A 472 -0.65 -10.56 11.71
CA ARG A 472 -1.12 -9.36 12.43
C ARG A 472 -0.23 -8.16 12.07
N GLY A 473 -0.87 -7.01 11.90
CA GLY A 473 -0.28 -5.79 11.33
C GLY A 473 -0.71 -5.52 9.90
N THR A 474 -1.20 -6.53 9.15
CA THR A 474 -1.65 -6.36 7.76
C THR A 474 -3.10 -5.88 7.66
N LEU A 475 -3.60 -5.60 6.42
CA LEU A 475 -4.89 -4.95 6.16
C LEU A 475 -6.12 -5.87 6.26
N ASN A 476 -7.31 -5.23 6.22
CA ASN A 476 -8.64 -5.83 6.06
C ASN A 476 -9.11 -6.71 7.23
N ARG A 477 -8.58 -6.47 8.42
CA ARG A 477 -8.88 -7.24 9.63
C ARG A 477 -9.29 -6.36 10.82
N GLY A 478 -9.38 -5.05 10.61
CA GLY A 478 -9.69 -4.05 11.63
C GLY A 478 -8.50 -3.61 12.46
N LEU A 479 -8.74 -2.59 13.26
CA LEU A 479 -7.70 -1.80 13.95
C LEU A 479 -6.91 -2.62 14.99
N GLU A 480 -7.57 -3.51 15.78
CA GLU A 480 -6.89 -4.33 16.77
C GLU A 480 -5.84 -5.24 16.13
N PHE A 481 -6.18 -5.82 14.97
CA PHE A 481 -5.27 -6.66 14.20
C PHE A 481 -4.10 -5.85 13.61
N GLU A 482 -4.38 -4.69 13.03
CA GLU A 482 -3.36 -3.81 12.44
C GLU A 482 -2.41 -3.25 13.48
N GLN A 483 -2.94 -2.78 14.62
CA GLN A 483 -2.16 -2.18 15.69
C GLN A 483 -1.49 -3.17 16.66
N ALA A 484 -1.51 -4.48 16.37
CA ALA A 484 -0.82 -5.50 17.17
C ALA A 484 0.70 -5.30 17.21
N ILE A 485 1.25 -4.62 16.20
CA ILE A 485 2.69 -4.37 16.02
C ILE A 485 3.18 -3.13 16.75
N HIS A 486 2.27 -2.26 17.22
CA HIS A 486 2.63 -0.96 17.80
C HIS A 486 3.64 -1.09 18.93
N ARG A 487 4.72 -0.29 18.88
CA ARG A 487 5.89 -0.23 19.76
C ARG A 487 6.81 -1.47 19.73
N GLN A 488 6.51 -2.45 18.86
CA GLN A 488 7.23 -3.72 18.81
C GLN A 488 7.23 -4.35 17.41
N CYS A 489 7.50 -3.57 16.36
CA CYS A 489 7.57 -4.06 14.99
C CYS A 489 8.36 -5.36 14.87
N GLY A 490 7.83 -6.33 14.12
CA GLY A 490 8.44 -7.65 13.90
C GLY A 490 8.09 -8.70 14.95
N GLN A 491 7.57 -8.35 16.14
CA GLN A 491 7.37 -9.35 17.20
C GLN A 491 6.08 -10.18 17.00
N ALA A 492 4.94 -9.51 16.80
CA ALA A 492 3.68 -10.19 16.53
C ALA A 492 3.72 -10.89 15.16
N GLU A 493 4.36 -10.24 14.20
CA GLU A 493 4.55 -10.74 12.84
C GLU A 493 5.38 -12.02 12.83
N MET A 494 6.55 -12.05 13.49
CA MET A 494 7.38 -13.26 13.60
C MET A 494 6.61 -14.41 14.27
N ALA A 495 5.90 -14.12 15.37
CA ALA A 495 5.14 -15.15 16.07
C ALA A 495 4.09 -15.77 15.15
N ASP A 496 3.37 -14.97 14.37
CA ASP A 496 2.37 -15.45 13.43
C ASP A 496 3.00 -16.23 12.25
N GLN A 497 4.12 -15.74 11.69
CA GLN A 497 4.86 -16.45 10.62
C GLN A 497 5.33 -17.81 11.11
N MET A 498 5.75 -17.93 12.36
CA MET A 498 6.19 -19.20 12.94
C MET A 498 5.06 -20.21 13.11
N GLU A 499 3.81 -19.81 13.30
CA GLU A 499 2.67 -20.74 13.28
C GLU A 499 2.51 -21.39 11.89
N GLY A 500 2.68 -20.61 10.80
CA GLY A 500 2.72 -21.15 9.45
C GLY A 500 3.89 -22.11 9.21
N ILE A 501 5.08 -21.76 9.69
CA ILE A 501 6.25 -22.63 9.57
C ILE A 501 6.06 -23.94 10.36
N LYS A 502 5.49 -23.91 11.57
CA LYS A 502 5.15 -25.11 12.33
C LYS A 502 4.18 -25.99 11.56
N MET A 503 3.10 -25.41 11.04
CA MET A 503 2.14 -26.13 10.19
C MET A 503 2.83 -26.82 9.00
N LEU A 504 3.75 -26.13 8.31
CA LEU A 504 4.49 -26.70 7.20
C LEU A 504 5.41 -27.85 7.65
N MET A 505 6.11 -27.70 8.78
CA MET A 505 6.99 -28.71 9.33
C MET A 505 6.26 -30.00 9.73
N ASP A 506 4.96 -29.95 10.00
CA ASP A 506 4.13 -31.13 10.27
C ASP A 506 3.74 -31.91 9.00
N LEU A 507 3.95 -31.32 7.81
CA LEU A 507 3.65 -32.01 6.55
C LEU A 507 4.74 -33.04 6.20
N PRO A 508 4.38 -34.28 5.80
CA PRO A 508 5.34 -35.38 5.60
C PRO A 508 6.33 -35.12 4.47
N TYR A 509 5.97 -34.25 3.53
CA TYR A 509 6.78 -33.91 2.36
C TYR A 509 7.64 -32.64 2.56
N VAL A 510 7.66 -32.03 3.73
CA VAL A 510 8.53 -30.89 4.05
C VAL A 510 9.86 -31.37 4.62
N ASP A 511 10.96 -30.88 4.06
CA ASP A 511 12.30 -31.07 4.60
C ASP A 511 12.56 -29.98 5.66
N LYS A 512 12.47 -30.37 6.92
CA LYS A 512 12.62 -29.49 8.09
C LYS A 512 14.02 -28.87 8.22
N ASP A 513 15.03 -29.52 7.61
CA ASP A 513 16.41 -29.08 7.64
C ASP A 513 16.76 -28.14 6.51
N ARG A 514 15.83 -27.90 5.57
CA ARG A 514 15.99 -27.02 4.42
C ARG A 514 14.85 -26.00 4.34
N ILE A 515 14.83 -25.05 5.29
CA ILE A 515 13.88 -23.94 5.33
C ILE A 515 14.64 -22.64 5.16
N GLY A 516 14.29 -21.89 4.11
CA GLY A 516 14.84 -20.57 3.81
C GLY A 516 13.79 -19.47 3.91
N VAL A 517 14.26 -18.21 3.93
CA VAL A 517 13.39 -17.04 4.00
C VAL A 517 13.90 -15.91 3.10
N HIS A 518 12.97 -15.22 2.43
CA HIS A 518 13.27 -14.06 1.57
C HIS A 518 12.20 -12.97 1.73
N GLY A 519 12.62 -11.73 1.72
CA GLY A 519 11.75 -10.57 1.70
C GLY A 519 12.49 -9.28 1.40
N TRP A 520 11.74 -8.23 1.04
CA TRP A 520 12.26 -6.93 0.64
C TRP A 520 11.73 -5.80 1.52
N SER A 521 12.56 -4.79 1.85
CA SER A 521 12.16 -3.63 2.67
C SER A 521 11.76 -4.06 4.09
N TYR A 522 10.52 -3.83 4.52
CA TYR A 522 10.00 -4.42 5.76
C TYR A 522 10.14 -5.95 5.75
N GLY A 523 9.95 -6.59 4.59
CA GLY A 523 10.20 -8.02 4.42
C GLY A 523 11.68 -8.39 4.58
N GLY A 524 12.60 -7.50 4.25
CA GLY A 524 14.03 -7.64 4.55
C GLY A 524 14.32 -7.58 6.05
N PHE A 525 13.67 -6.65 6.77
CA PHE A 525 13.68 -6.62 8.23
C PHE A 525 13.13 -7.91 8.83
N MET A 526 11.97 -8.39 8.35
CA MET A 526 11.39 -9.65 8.78
C MET A 526 12.29 -10.85 8.49
N THR A 527 12.90 -10.89 7.31
CA THR A 527 13.86 -11.94 6.91
C THR A 527 15.05 -12.00 7.87
N THR A 528 15.67 -10.86 8.14
CA THR A 528 16.80 -10.76 9.07
C THR A 528 16.36 -11.09 10.50
N SER A 529 15.17 -10.62 10.91
CA SER A 529 14.59 -10.95 12.21
C SER A 529 14.37 -12.46 12.38
N LEU A 530 13.80 -13.12 11.38
CA LEU A 530 13.50 -14.56 11.44
C LEU A 530 14.76 -15.41 11.52
N ILE A 531 15.76 -15.18 10.65
CA ILE A 531 16.98 -16.00 10.66
C ILE A 531 17.81 -15.79 11.93
N THR A 532 17.78 -14.59 12.54
CA THR A 532 18.52 -14.32 13.77
C THR A 532 17.81 -14.77 15.04
N ASN A 533 16.46 -14.74 15.09
CA ASN A 533 15.70 -15.19 16.26
C ASN A 533 15.37 -16.69 16.22
N TYR A 534 15.34 -17.31 15.02
CA TYR A 534 15.08 -18.75 14.85
C TYR A 534 16.20 -19.43 14.03
N PRO A 535 17.47 -19.33 14.49
CA PRO A 535 18.64 -19.79 13.72
C PRO A 535 18.71 -21.32 13.53
N ASP A 536 17.96 -22.09 14.33
CA ASP A 536 17.90 -23.54 14.20
C ASP A 536 16.86 -23.99 13.15
N ILE A 537 15.98 -23.08 12.70
CA ILE A 537 14.94 -23.34 11.70
C ILE A 537 15.38 -22.81 10.32
N PHE A 538 15.67 -21.51 10.23
CA PHE A 538 16.06 -20.89 8.96
C PHE A 538 17.55 -21.11 8.67
N LYS A 539 17.86 -21.81 7.57
CA LYS A 539 19.24 -22.17 7.18
C LYS A 539 19.81 -21.14 6.21
N VAL A 540 18.98 -20.61 5.33
CA VAL A 540 19.38 -19.64 4.30
C VAL A 540 18.38 -18.48 4.26
N ALA A 541 18.89 -17.26 4.15
CA ALA A 541 18.07 -16.07 4.05
C ALA A 541 18.63 -15.08 3.01
N VAL A 542 17.73 -14.41 2.28
CA VAL A 542 18.10 -13.28 1.42
C VAL A 542 17.25 -12.07 1.80
N ALA A 543 17.86 -11.09 2.44
CA ALA A 543 17.23 -9.86 2.88
C ALA A 543 17.52 -8.73 1.88
N GLY A 544 16.48 -8.15 1.29
CA GLY A 544 16.63 -7.02 0.39
C GLY A 544 16.24 -5.70 1.04
N GLY A 545 17.11 -4.69 0.95
CA GLY A 545 16.88 -3.35 1.50
C GLY A 545 16.34 -3.33 2.93
N PRO A 546 16.90 -4.11 3.87
CA PRO A 546 16.28 -4.31 5.17
C PRO A 546 16.39 -3.08 6.07
N VAL A 547 15.29 -2.72 6.74
CA VAL A 547 15.37 -1.90 7.94
C VAL A 547 16.10 -2.73 9.01
N ILE A 548 17.13 -2.18 9.63
CA ILE A 548 17.92 -2.84 10.68
C ILE A 548 17.66 -2.25 12.05
N ASP A 549 17.45 -0.94 12.09
CA ASP A 549 17.13 -0.25 13.34
C ASP A 549 16.13 0.87 13.05
N TRP A 550 14.99 0.85 13.72
CA TRP A 550 13.88 1.80 13.48
C TRP A 550 14.25 3.25 13.80
N LYS A 551 15.25 3.52 14.63
CA LYS A 551 15.72 4.90 14.89
C LYS A 551 16.35 5.57 13.66
N TRP A 552 16.75 4.80 12.64
CA TRP A 552 17.28 5.32 11.37
C TRP A 552 16.23 5.38 10.26
N TYR A 553 14.99 5.02 10.57
CA TYR A 553 13.89 5.13 9.62
C TYR A 553 13.17 6.47 9.79
N GLU A 554 12.39 6.87 8.79
CA GLU A 554 11.79 8.19 8.75
C GLU A 554 10.67 8.36 9.81
N VAL A 555 10.47 9.61 10.25
CA VAL A 555 9.60 10.01 11.36
C VAL A 555 8.15 9.57 11.21
N MET A 556 7.52 9.85 10.05
CA MET A 556 6.08 9.68 9.87
C MET A 556 5.65 8.22 10.03
N TYR A 557 6.44 7.32 9.44
CA TYR A 557 6.25 5.88 9.55
C TYR A 557 6.84 5.34 10.86
N GLY A 558 8.10 5.67 11.14
CA GLY A 558 8.82 5.16 12.31
C GLY A 558 8.14 5.48 13.63
N GLU A 559 7.75 6.73 13.85
CA GLU A 559 7.08 7.13 15.09
C GLU A 559 5.61 6.68 15.17
N ARG A 560 4.94 6.42 14.03
CA ARG A 560 3.61 5.81 14.05
C ARG A 560 3.64 4.42 14.68
N TYR A 561 4.56 3.58 14.24
CA TYR A 561 4.58 2.17 14.65
C TYR A 561 5.46 1.90 15.86
N MET A 562 6.40 2.79 16.18
CA MET A 562 7.35 2.59 17.28
C MET A 562 7.28 3.68 18.38
N ASP A 563 6.45 4.72 18.24
CA ASP A 563 6.49 5.96 19.01
C ASP A 563 7.84 6.70 18.87
N HIS A 564 7.97 7.88 19.50
CA HIS A 564 9.25 8.58 19.62
C HIS A 564 10.27 7.70 20.36
N PRO A 565 11.55 7.66 19.96
CA PRO A 565 12.56 6.82 20.62
C PRO A 565 12.66 6.99 22.13
N ASP A 566 12.52 8.21 22.64
CA ASP A 566 12.55 8.48 24.08
C ASP A 566 11.30 7.97 24.82
N ALA A 567 10.17 7.84 24.11
CA ALA A 567 8.94 7.31 24.68
C ALA A 567 8.89 5.77 24.66
N ASN A 568 9.71 5.12 23.82
CA ASN A 568 9.75 3.67 23.67
C ASN A 568 11.18 3.09 23.56
N PRO A 569 12.12 3.43 24.46
CA PRO A 569 13.50 2.96 24.35
C PRO A 569 13.63 1.44 24.38
N GLU A 570 12.80 0.75 25.15
CA GLU A 570 12.79 -0.71 25.24
C GLU A 570 12.32 -1.37 23.93
N GLY A 571 11.30 -0.82 23.28
CA GLY A 571 10.82 -1.32 21.99
C GLY A 571 11.88 -1.16 20.91
N TYR A 572 12.53 0.00 20.82
CA TYR A 572 13.64 0.21 19.88
C TYR A 572 14.81 -0.75 20.16
N ALA A 573 15.19 -0.94 21.42
CA ALA A 573 16.26 -1.88 21.77
C ALA A 573 15.91 -3.33 21.43
N LYS A 574 14.64 -3.73 21.66
CA LYS A 574 14.14 -5.08 21.40
C LYS A 574 14.10 -5.40 19.90
N THR A 575 13.74 -4.41 19.08
CA THR A 575 13.51 -4.59 17.64
C THR A 575 14.76 -4.30 16.79
N SER A 576 15.81 -3.70 17.39
CA SER A 576 17.07 -3.44 16.71
C SER A 576 17.79 -4.74 16.35
N LEU A 577 18.01 -4.97 15.07
CA LEU A 577 18.72 -6.14 14.56
C LEU A 577 20.23 -6.06 14.76
N ILE A 578 20.76 -4.88 15.08
CA ILE A 578 22.15 -4.71 15.51
C ILE A 578 22.44 -5.65 16.70
N ASN A 579 21.54 -5.69 17.68
CA ASN A 579 21.69 -6.53 18.87
C ASN A 579 21.60 -8.02 18.58
N LYS A 580 21.13 -8.40 17.37
CA LYS A 580 20.91 -9.79 16.92
C LYS A 580 22.00 -10.30 15.97
N ALA A 581 22.92 -9.47 15.53
CA ALA A 581 23.99 -9.85 14.61
C ALA A 581 24.79 -11.07 15.10
N LYS A 582 25.09 -11.15 16.40
CA LYS A 582 25.80 -12.28 17.04
C LYS A 582 25.03 -13.58 17.03
N ASP A 583 23.69 -13.56 16.86
CA ASP A 583 22.82 -14.73 16.94
C ASP A 583 22.65 -15.39 15.55
N LEU A 584 23.18 -14.80 14.48
CA LEU A 584 23.14 -15.32 13.12
C LEU A 584 24.00 -16.60 13.03
N LYS A 585 23.38 -17.73 12.67
CA LYS A 585 24.05 -19.03 12.44
C LYS A 585 23.97 -19.47 10.98
N GLY A 586 22.85 -19.20 10.32
CA GLY A 586 22.59 -19.57 8.93
C GLY A 586 23.31 -18.68 7.92
N LYS A 587 23.11 -18.97 6.65
CA LYS A 587 23.63 -18.17 5.54
C LYS A 587 22.70 -16.97 5.28
N LEU A 588 23.20 -15.76 5.40
CA LEU A 588 22.47 -14.53 5.12
C LEU A 588 23.15 -13.73 4.02
N LEU A 589 22.42 -13.49 2.93
CA LEU A 589 22.77 -12.49 1.92
C LEU A 589 21.92 -11.24 2.12
N ILE A 590 22.56 -10.08 2.20
CA ILE A 590 21.89 -8.76 2.17
C ILE A 590 22.13 -8.14 0.78
N CYS A 591 21.04 -7.71 0.12
CA CYS A 591 21.07 -6.95 -1.13
C CYS A 591 20.53 -5.53 -0.88
N GLN A 592 21.25 -4.48 -1.30
CA GLN A 592 20.89 -3.09 -1.02
C GLN A 592 21.24 -2.16 -2.19
N GLY A 593 20.33 -1.25 -2.53
CA GLY A 593 20.63 -0.10 -3.38
C GLY A 593 21.49 0.93 -2.64
N VAL A 594 22.60 1.37 -3.24
CA VAL A 594 23.52 2.30 -2.57
C VAL A 594 22.96 3.71 -2.49
N ILE A 595 22.10 4.08 -3.47
CA ILE A 595 21.43 5.39 -3.48
C ILE A 595 19.94 5.28 -3.08
N ASP A 596 19.64 4.35 -2.17
CA ASP A 596 18.30 4.12 -1.65
C ASP A 596 17.84 5.31 -0.77
N PRO A 597 16.80 6.07 -1.15
CA PRO A 597 16.29 7.20 -0.39
C PRO A 597 15.19 6.80 0.62
N VAL A 598 14.83 5.51 0.69
CA VAL A 598 13.76 4.98 1.54
C VAL A 598 14.35 4.27 2.76
N VAL A 599 15.14 3.22 2.53
CA VAL A 599 15.92 2.56 3.57
C VAL A 599 17.38 2.92 3.35
N VAL A 600 17.86 3.93 4.04
CA VAL A 600 19.21 4.45 3.84
C VAL A 600 20.26 3.38 4.14
N TRP A 601 21.29 3.34 3.35
CA TRP A 601 22.21 2.21 3.32
C TRP A 601 23.07 2.04 4.59
N GLN A 602 23.09 3.01 5.48
CA GLN A 602 23.73 2.85 6.79
C GLN A 602 23.10 1.72 7.64
N HIS A 603 21.82 1.34 7.40
CA HIS A 603 21.20 0.18 8.03
C HIS A 603 22.05 -1.07 7.81
N CYS A 604 22.32 -1.39 6.55
CA CYS A 604 23.08 -2.59 6.18
C CYS A 604 24.55 -2.51 6.60
N LEU A 605 25.19 -1.33 6.44
CA LEU A 605 26.59 -1.15 6.81
C LEU A 605 26.82 -1.36 8.30
N ASN A 606 25.94 -0.84 9.15
CA ASN A 606 26.06 -1.04 10.60
C ASN A 606 25.83 -2.51 11.01
N PHE A 607 24.89 -3.20 10.36
CA PHE A 607 24.68 -4.63 10.61
C PHE A 607 25.90 -5.47 10.22
N VAL A 608 26.46 -5.22 9.02
CA VAL A 608 27.69 -5.88 8.57
C VAL A 608 28.85 -5.58 9.52
N GLN A 609 29.01 -4.33 9.96
CA GLN A 609 30.06 -3.96 10.92
C GLN A 609 29.87 -4.69 12.26
N GLU A 610 28.65 -4.87 12.71
CA GLU A 610 28.39 -5.60 13.95
C GLU A 610 28.65 -7.11 13.80
N CYS A 611 28.30 -7.70 12.68
CA CYS A 611 28.70 -9.08 12.36
C CYS A 611 30.23 -9.26 12.40
N ILE A 612 31.01 -8.29 11.84
CA ILE A 612 32.47 -8.30 11.88
C ILE A 612 32.97 -8.27 13.32
N ARG A 613 32.40 -7.40 14.18
CA ARG A 613 32.77 -7.31 15.61
C ARG A 613 32.60 -8.63 16.36
N HIS A 614 31.58 -9.41 15.98
CA HIS A 614 31.27 -10.70 16.58
C HIS A 614 31.89 -11.90 15.84
N ASN A 615 32.72 -11.66 14.80
CA ASN A 615 33.27 -12.69 13.93
C ASN A 615 32.20 -13.60 13.29
N VAL A 616 31.04 -13.02 12.94
CA VAL A 616 29.94 -13.67 12.24
C VAL A 616 30.05 -13.36 10.74
N GLN A 617 29.91 -14.38 9.90
CA GLN A 617 29.96 -14.20 8.46
C GLN A 617 28.60 -13.83 7.91
N VAL A 618 28.54 -12.79 7.07
CA VAL A 618 27.36 -12.32 6.33
C VAL A 618 27.79 -11.93 4.92
N ASP A 619 26.99 -12.31 3.93
CA ASP A 619 27.21 -11.90 2.55
C ASP A 619 26.49 -10.58 2.27
N PHE A 620 27.16 -9.65 1.62
CA PHE A 620 26.60 -8.34 1.28
C PHE A 620 26.83 -8.00 -0.19
N PHE A 621 25.75 -7.72 -0.91
CA PHE A 621 25.81 -7.32 -2.32
C PHE A 621 25.14 -5.97 -2.54
N PRO A 622 25.95 -4.89 -2.70
CA PRO A 622 25.45 -3.56 -3.03
C PRO A 622 25.11 -3.45 -4.53
N TYR A 623 24.01 -2.75 -4.84
CA TYR A 623 23.67 -2.29 -6.19
C TYR A 623 24.03 -0.80 -6.31
N PRO A 624 25.18 -0.46 -6.96
CA PRO A 624 25.79 0.85 -6.80
C PRO A 624 24.99 2.05 -7.30
N CYS A 625 24.15 1.83 -8.33
CA CYS A 625 23.35 2.88 -8.95
C CYS A 625 21.84 2.69 -8.72
N ALA A 626 21.44 1.73 -7.89
CA ALA A 626 20.04 1.45 -7.64
C ALA A 626 19.51 2.20 -6.41
N GLU A 627 18.26 2.62 -6.54
CA GLU A 627 17.40 3.09 -5.45
C GLU A 627 16.83 1.91 -4.66
N HIS A 628 15.75 2.14 -3.90
CA HIS A 628 15.08 1.11 -3.09
C HIS A 628 14.59 -0.10 -3.90
N ASN A 629 14.12 0.12 -5.13
CA ASN A 629 13.63 -0.94 -6.01
C ASN A 629 14.44 -1.00 -7.31
N MET A 630 15.11 -2.12 -7.56
CA MET A 630 15.80 -2.39 -8.82
C MET A 630 14.80 -2.53 -9.96
N ARG A 631 15.17 -2.08 -11.15
CA ARG A 631 14.34 -2.09 -12.36
C ARG A 631 15.09 -2.69 -13.55
N GLY A 632 14.33 -3.14 -14.56
CA GLY A 632 14.90 -3.66 -15.78
C GLY A 632 15.92 -4.77 -15.53
N GLN A 633 17.08 -4.70 -16.18
CA GLN A 633 18.13 -5.73 -16.10
C GLN A 633 18.74 -5.89 -14.69
N GLU A 634 18.81 -4.81 -13.90
CA GLU A 634 19.27 -4.93 -12.50
C GLU A 634 18.34 -5.81 -11.67
N ARG A 635 17.03 -5.77 -11.96
CA ARG A 635 16.06 -6.62 -11.28
C ARG A 635 16.19 -8.09 -11.70
N VAL A 636 16.52 -8.38 -12.95
CA VAL A 636 16.84 -9.73 -13.42
C VAL A 636 18.07 -10.24 -12.66
N HIS A 637 19.16 -9.49 -12.67
CA HIS A 637 20.41 -9.83 -11.96
C HIS A 637 20.17 -10.08 -10.46
N LEU A 638 19.32 -9.26 -9.82
CA LEU A 638 18.98 -9.43 -8.41
C LEU A 638 18.29 -10.78 -8.17
N HIS A 639 17.30 -11.15 -8.99
CA HIS A 639 16.56 -12.39 -8.80
C HIS A 639 17.41 -13.63 -9.17
N ASP A 640 18.32 -13.53 -10.14
CA ASP A 640 19.30 -14.56 -10.39
C ASP A 640 20.20 -14.78 -9.16
N LYS A 641 20.70 -13.69 -8.57
CA LYS A 641 21.54 -13.76 -7.37
C LYS A 641 20.79 -14.35 -6.16
N ILE A 642 19.53 -13.98 -5.97
CA ILE A 642 18.68 -14.56 -4.92
C ILE A 642 18.50 -16.06 -5.16
N THR A 643 18.19 -16.46 -6.39
CA THR A 643 17.96 -17.85 -6.77
C THR A 643 19.23 -18.67 -6.56
N MET A 644 20.36 -18.25 -7.09
CA MET A 644 21.66 -18.94 -6.94
C MET A 644 22.00 -19.11 -5.45
N TYR A 645 21.74 -18.12 -4.62
CA TYR A 645 22.02 -18.22 -3.18
C TYR A 645 21.21 -19.32 -2.48
N PHE A 646 19.94 -19.49 -2.86
CA PHE A 646 19.14 -20.61 -2.38
C PHE A 646 19.61 -21.95 -2.96
N GLU A 647 19.92 -22.01 -4.25
CA GLU A 647 20.41 -23.24 -4.91
C GLU A 647 21.74 -23.71 -4.34
N ASP A 648 22.63 -22.78 -3.96
CA ASP A 648 23.96 -23.10 -3.42
C ASP A 648 23.93 -23.56 -1.95
N TYR A 649 22.98 -23.06 -1.15
CA TYR A 649 23.04 -23.21 0.30
C TYR A 649 21.81 -23.86 0.95
N LEU A 650 20.66 -23.95 0.28
CA LEU A 650 19.44 -24.56 0.80
C LEU A 650 19.16 -25.92 0.17
#